data_7084af1f94b2499592e0c03d7b57a24d
#
_entry.id   7084af1f94b2499592e0c03d7b57a24d
#
_cell.length_a   1.000
_cell.length_b   1.000
_cell.length_c   1.000
_cell.angle_alpha   90.00
_cell.angle_beta   90.00
_cell.angle_gamma   90.00
#
_symmetry.space_group_name_H-M   'P 1'
#
loop_
_entity.id
_entity.type
_entity.pdbx_description
1 polymer ?
#
loop_
_entity_poly.entity_id
_entity_poly.type
_entity_poly.pdbx_seq_one_letter_code
_entity_poly.pdbx_strand_id
1 'polypeptide(L)'
;MNRFMLPMQLTCLTLAVCTQLYAQDDVVTNSASQTSSVEAQQKETTQLAPIVVTATRSAKSIADIAGTVYSIDQAEIEKQANAGRSTADIIGFLIPSLTPSSGTTSNYGMTMRGRAVQYMIDGVPQTGSRDSSRQLNSISPNSIERIEVVSGASSIYGAGATGGIINIITKKGSDDALSFESKLGVTSGDNIRSDAMAYEAFQSVAFNQGDVSGYLGASYNKRGEFQDSHGERIGPEVAQTDRQDTETVDVNGRLSWQFTDNQKLSFGAQYYNDEQDSEYGPDYGTGLAVLFGAEPTLDAVKGLDLDTQPRTKRSNFNLQYEHQDLLGQILNAEAYYRSETGRFYPSANYLAHSAIPSGGTYIVTQSETDIDVWGARLALQKAFDLGSRSLNLTYGMDYDFEQGSQTAQQYNLGTFMASNGLTLDPQNEYAFGPDVDTSKFGLFLQTQFDVTDHLNLQAGIRHERIDSEVQDSIPYSEAMVADAIPTYTPVALNGGTIKHDATLFNLGAVYHLTDAQQVFANFSQGSSLPDIQRMLRDVPASFTVNSQTIDPIKVNNYELGWRVQAANGLNASVTTFYNDSDKSLKFGRPNYTIEVLDTDERVYGVEGNLSYRLQPNWTVGGTMAYTRGQFKNTAGKWQELDAIRVAPLKGTAFSEWQFNNDMSLRVQALAIGGTDKAKKDAVKYGSTVPAEINGFATMDVIANAKAGPGTVGFGVYNVWNTDYKSVYSQSVESVYGAISSLAAQGRTYGLSYTLKY
;
A
#
# COMPACT_ATOMS: atom_id res chain seq x y z
N MET A 1 25.91 24.27 11.86
CA MET A 1 26.51 23.63 13.04
C MET A 1 25.49 23.45 14.20
N ASN A 2 24.19 23.28 13.90
CA ASN A 2 23.14 23.12 14.92
C ASN A 2 22.09 22.03 14.59
N ARG A 3 22.45 20.98 13.85
CA ARG A 3 21.52 19.88 13.47
C ARG A 3 21.82 18.52 14.09
N PHE A 4 22.75 18.40 15.04
CA PHE A 4 23.20 17.08 15.56
C PHE A 4 22.72 16.75 16.99
N MET A 5 21.76 17.48 17.57
CA MET A 5 21.41 17.28 19.00
C MET A 5 20.06 16.63 19.31
N LEU A 6 19.19 16.34 18.31
CA LEU A 6 17.88 15.77 18.64
C LEU A 6 17.84 14.23 18.85
N PRO A 7 18.58 13.38 18.14
CA PRO A 7 18.49 11.93 18.37
C PRO A 7 19.14 11.46 19.67
N MET A 8 20.08 12.24 20.24
CA MET A 8 20.80 11.83 21.43
C MET A 8 20.04 12.07 22.75
N GLN A 9 19.03 12.95 22.74
CA GLN A 9 18.22 13.23 23.93
C GLN A 9 17.09 12.21 24.16
N LEU A 10 16.58 11.57 23.12
CA LEU A 10 15.54 10.54 23.26
C LEU A 10 16.12 9.22 23.82
N THR A 11 17.34 8.88 23.47
CA THR A 11 18.03 7.67 23.96
C THR A 11 18.41 7.81 25.46
N CYS A 12 18.69 9.01 25.93
CA CYS A 12 18.97 9.25 27.35
C CYS A 12 17.72 9.23 28.24
N LEU A 13 16.54 9.58 27.69
CA LEU A 13 15.31 9.56 28.48
C LEU A 13 14.80 8.12 28.74
N THR A 14 15.01 7.20 27.82
CA THR A 14 14.66 5.78 27.98
C THR A 14 15.56 5.04 28.97
N LEU A 15 16.85 5.39 29.03
CA LEU A 15 17.76 4.82 30.02
C LEU A 15 17.52 5.34 31.46
N ALA A 16 17.04 6.56 31.62
CA ALA A 16 16.80 7.14 32.94
C ALA A 16 15.54 6.58 33.65
N VAL A 17 14.56 6.07 32.89
CA VAL A 17 13.36 5.44 33.46
C VAL A 17 13.63 4.01 33.93
N CYS A 18 14.58 3.30 33.30
CA CYS A 18 14.92 1.92 33.67
C CYS A 18 15.72 1.79 34.96
N THR A 19 16.36 2.85 35.47
CA THR A 19 17.20 2.76 36.68
C THR A 19 16.48 3.05 38.00
N GLN A 20 15.21 3.47 37.98
CA GLN A 20 14.45 3.73 39.22
C GLN A 20 13.46 2.63 39.63
N LEU A 21 13.29 1.56 38.84
CA LEU A 21 12.32 0.48 39.12
C LEU A 21 12.93 -0.81 39.68
N TYR A 22 14.22 -0.84 39.96
CA TYR A 22 14.92 -2.03 40.52
C TYR A 22 15.29 -1.89 42.01
N ALA A 23 14.36 -1.41 42.83
CA ALA A 23 14.56 -1.47 44.28
C ALA A 23 13.23 -1.68 45.00
N GLN A 24 12.77 -2.90 45.05
CA GLN A 24 12.13 -3.43 46.27
C GLN A 24 11.99 -4.95 46.12
N ASP A 25 12.73 -5.56 47.03
CA ASP A 25 12.85 -7.00 47.23
C ASP A 25 11.84 -7.51 48.26
N ASP A 26 11.65 -8.79 48.08
CA ASP A 26 11.60 -9.84 49.11
C ASP A 26 10.32 -10.21 49.91
N VAL A 27 10.21 -11.54 49.88
CA VAL A 27 9.77 -12.47 50.95
C VAL A 27 8.28 -12.86 50.95
N VAL A 28 7.91 -14.12 50.68
CA VAL A 28 7.75 -15.24 51.60
C VAL A 28 7.03 -16.46 51.00
N THR A 29 7.72 -17.56 51.01
CA THR A 29 7.43 -18.97 51.41
C THR A 29 6.13 -19.70 51.01
N ASN A 30 6.44 -20.85 50.41
CA ASN A 30 5.92 -22.23 50.60
C ASN A 30 4.56 -22.50 51.26
N SER A 31 3.76 -23.29 50.57
CA SER A 31 3.33 -24.57 51.13
C SER A 31 2.80 -25.52 50.04
N ALA A 32 3.35 -26.72 50.10
CA ALA A 32 2.96 -27.87 49.31
C ALA A 32 1.66 -28.50 49.83
N SER A 33 0.85 -29.03 48.92
CA SER A 33 0.11 -30.28 49.21
C SER A 33 -0.19 -31.03 47.92
N GLN A 34 0.20 -32.28 47.94
CA GLN A 34 -0.06 -33.35 47.00
C GLN A 34 -1.56 -33.65 46.89
N THR A 35 -2.09 -34.05 45.74
CA THR A 35 -2.57 -35.42 45.57
C THR A 35 -3.18 -35.69 44.19
N SER A 36 -2.75 -36.81 43.66
CA SER A 36 -3.44 -37.82 42.81
C SER A 36 -3.75 -37.52 41.35
N SER A 37 -3.03 -38.21 40.55
CA SER A 37 -3.22 -38.77 39.22
C SER A 37 -4.64 -39.19 38.87
N VAL A 38 -5.19 -38.64 37.75
CA VAL A 38 -6.05 -39.37 36.82
C VAL A 38 -5.52 -39.05 35.42
N GLU A 39 -4.91 -40.03 34.78
CA GLU A 39 -4.64 -40.03 33.37
C GLU A 39 -5.97 -40.04 32.62
N ALA A 40 -6.36 -38.86 32.12
CA ALA A 40 -7.29 -38.75 31.03
C ALA A 40 -6.47 -38.34 29.81
N GLN A 41 -6.27 -39.28 28.89
CA GLN A 41 -5.81 -38.99 27.53
C GLN A 41 -6.82 -38.02 26.89
N GLN A 42 -6.56 -36.71 27.03
CA GLN A 42 -7.14 -35.70 26.18
C GLN A 42 -6.50 -35.82 24.79
N LYS A 43 -7.24 -36.40 23.86
CA LYS A 43 -7.04 -36.15 22.46
C LYS A 43 -7.16 -34.64 22.26
N GLU A 44 -6.06 -33.92 22.26
CA GLU A 44 -6.02 -32.54 21.77
C GLU A 44 -6.39 -32.55 20.28
N THR A 45 -7.65 -32.41 20.00
CA THR A 45 -8.07 -31.83 18.73
C THR A 45 -7.65 -30.37 18.78
N THR A 46 -6.49 -30.07 18.23
CA THR A 46 -6.05 -28.69 17.97
C THR A 46 -7.02 -28.11 16.94
N GLN A 47 -8.16 -27.61 17.36
CA GLN A 47 -8.93 -26.70 16.56
C GLN A 47 -8.09 -25.43 16.44
N LEU A 48 -7.57 -25.17 15.24
CA LEU A 48 -6.97 -23.87 14.93
C LEU A 48 -8.00 -22.80 15.27
N ALA A 49 -7.62 -21.81 16.08
CA ALA A 49 -8.49 -20.68 16.36
C ALA A 49 -8.96 -20.05 15.03
N PRO A 50 -10.23 -19.73 14.86
CA PRO A 50 -10.71 -19.14 13.61
C PRO A 50 -10.00 -17.80 13.39
N ILE A 51 -9.40 -17.63 12.20
CA ILE A 51 -8.79 -16.35 11.81
C ILE A 51 -9.93 -15.35 11.63
N VAL A 52 -9.93 -14.31 12.46
CA VAL A 52 -10.94 -13.26 12.45
C VAL A 52 -10.38 -12.03 11.75
N VAL A 53 -11.15 -11.48 10.82
CA VAL A 53 -10.80 -10.25 10.09
C VAL A 53 -11.82 -9.14 10.37
N THR A 54 -11.35 -7.92 10.39
CA THR A 54 -12.15 -6.71 10.66
C THR A 54 -12.31 -5.83 9.40
N ALA A 55 -11.62 -6.16 8.31
CA ALA A 55 -11.75 -5.48 7.01
C ALA A 55 -13.17 -5.55 6.39
N THR A 56 -14.14 -6.18 7.08
CA THR A 56 -15.56 -6.22 6.72
C THR A 56 -16.44 -5.40 7.66
N ARG A 57 -15.88 -4.46 8.42
CA ARG A 57 -16.54 -3.62 9.46
C ARG A 57 -17.11 -4.38 10.66
N SER A 58 -16.97 -5.67 10.70
CA SER A 58 -17.32 -6.53 11.83
C SER A 58 -16.29 -7.63 11.94
N ALA A 59 -15.98 -8.03 13.16
CA ALA A 59 -15.11 -9.17 13.40
C ALA A 59 -15.81 -10.46 12.89
N LYS A 60 -15.26 -11.07 11.85
CA LYS A 60 -15.80 -12.29 11.22
C LYS A 60 -14.72 -13.33 11.00
N SER A 61 -15.09 -14.59 11.13
CA SER A 61 -14.25 -15.68 10.68
C SER A 61 -14.10 -15.62 9.15
N ILE A 62 -12.89 -15.86 8.63
CA ILE A 62 -12.67 -15.99 7.18
C ILE A 62 -13.60 -17.05 6.59
N ALA A 63 -13.89 -18.12 7.32
CA ALA A 63 -14.79 -19.20 6.89
C ALA A 63 -16.21 -18.70 6.53
N ASP A 64 -16.66 -17.59 7.14
CA ASP A 64 -18.01 -17.05 6.98
C ASP A 64 -18.09 -15.88 5.99
N ILE A 65 -16.99 -15.48 5.36
CA ILE A 65 -16.98 -14.36 4.41
C ILE A 65 -17.20 -14.89 3.00
N ALA A 66 -18.22 -14.39 2.30
CA ALA A 66 -18.45 -14.68 0.90
C ALA A 66 -17.51 -13.83 0.02
N GLY A 67 -16.26 -14.23 -0.12
CA GLY A 67 -15.26 -13.52 -0.89
C GLY A 67 -13.85 -14.03 -0.61
N THR A 68 -12.90 -13.55 -1.40
CA THR A 68 -11.49 -13.90 -1.28
C THR A 68 -10.83 -13.03 -0.21
N VAL A 69 -10.36 -13.64 0.86
CA VAL A 69 -9.75 -12.97 2.01
C VAL A 69 -8.43 -13.63 2.36
N TYR A 70 -7.41 -12.81 2.64
CA TYR A 70 -6.12 -13.23 3.17
C TYR A 70 -5.85 -12.51 4.48
N SER A 71 -5.20 -13.20 5.42
CA SER A 71 -4.66 -12.62 6.63
C SER A 71 -3.20 -13.02 6.75
N ILE A 72 -2.32 -12.03 6.90
CA ILE A 72 -0.89 -12.20 7.12
C ILE A 72 -0.66 -11.86 8.59
N ASP A 73 -0.22 -12.82 9.37
CA ASP A 73 0.01 -12.66 10.79
C ASP A 73 1.35 -11.98 11.11
N GLN A 74 1.52 -11.57 12.36
CA GLN A 74 2.72 -10.92 12.85
C GLN A 74 3.97 -11.77 12.64
N ALA A 75 3.89 -13.09 12.85
CA ALA A 75 5.04 -13.98 12.74
C ALA A 75 5.58 -14.04 11.30
N GLU A 76 4.68 -14.06 10.30
CA GLU A 76 5.08 -14.00 8.89
C GLU A 76 5.65 -12.63 8.51
N ILE A 77 5.06 -11.53 9.02
CA ILE A 77 5.57 -10.17 8.81
C ILE A 77 6.96 -10.01 9.42
N GLU A 78 7.15 -10.38 10.69
CA GLU A 78 8.44 -10.30 11.38
C GLU A 78 9.53 -11.13 10.68
N LYS A 79 9.19 -12.32 10.19
CA LYS A 79 10.10 -13.20 9.46
C LYS A 79 10.65 -12.51 8.20
N GLN A 80 9.81 -11.88 7.41
CA GLN A 80 10.19 -11.15 6.21
C GLN A 80 10.93 -9.84 6.56
N ALA A 81 10.48 -9.12 7.58
CA ALA A 81 11.05 -7.86 8.02
C ALA A 81 12.43 -8.01 8.69
N ASN A 82 12.69 -9.12 9.38
CA ASN A 82 13.99 -9.39 10.00
C ASN A 82 15.14 -9.50 9.00
N ALA A 83 14.81 -9.74 7.76
CA ALA A 83 15.76 -9.75 6.66
C ALA A 83 15.80 -8.43 5.86
N GLY A 84 15.09 -7.37 6.30
CA GLY A 84 15.16 -6.01 5.74
C GLY A 84 14.12 -5.67 4.66
N ARG A 85 13.06 -6.49 4.46
CA ARG A 85 11.99 -6.17 3.50
C ARG A 85 11.06 -5.08 4.01
N SER A 86 10.61 -4.21 3.09
CA SER A 86 9.59 -3.21 3.35
C SER A 86 8.18 -3.82 3.41
N THR A 87 7.23 -3.10 4.01
CA THR A 87 5.81 -3.51 4.04
C THR A 87 5.25 -3.76 2.62
N ALA A 88 5.57 -2.89 1.65
CA ALA A 88 5.13 -3.05 0.26
C ALA A 88 5.68 -4.34 -0.39
N ASP A 89 6.96 -4.67 -0.14
CA ASP A 89 7.58 -5.89 -0.67
C ASP A 89 6.97 -7.15 -0.05
N ILE A 90 6.71 -7.12 1.27
CA ILE A 90 6.08 -8.22 2.01
C ILE A 90 4.70 -8.53 1.43
N ILE A 91 3.84 -7.51 1.31
CA ILE A 91 2.48 -7.66 0.79
C ILE A 91 2.52 -8.06 -0.69
N GLY A 92 3.35 -7.40 -1.49
CA GLY A 92 3.52 -7.68 -2.90
C GLY A 92 4.01 -9.11 -3.19
N PHE A 93 4.77 -9.73 -2.28
CA PHE A 93 5.18 -11.13 -2.36
C PHE A 93 4.05 -12.08 -1.95
N LEU A 94 3.39 -11.84 -0.80
CA LEU A 94 2.48 -12.78 -0.16
C LEU A 94 1.08 -12.81 -0.77
N ILE A 95 0.56 -11.69 -1.30
CA ILE A 95 -0.80 -11.62 -1.87
C ILE A 95 -0.76 -11.99 -3.35
N PRO A 96 -1.49 -13.05 -3.79
CA PRO A 96 -1.37 -13.58 -5.15
C PRO A 96 -1.64 -12.54 -6.24
N SER A 97 -2.80 -11.89 -6.20
CA SER A 97 -3.28 -10.97 -7.25
C SER A 97 -2.81 -9.53 -7.13
N LEU A 98 -2.03 -9.20 -6.10
CA LEU A 98 -1.41 -7.90 -5.96
C LEU A 98 -0.13 -7.83 -6.81
N THR A 99 0.02 -6.77 -7.60
CA THR A 99 1.25 -6.50 -8.34
C THR A 99 2.43 -6.39 -7.37
N PRO A 100 3.62 -6.92 -7.68
CA PRO A 100 4.81 -6.71 -6.87
C PRO A 100 5.13 -5.23 -6.68
N SER A 101 5.79 -4.89 -5.58
CA SER A 101 6.27 -3.53 -5.30
C SER A 101 7.08 -2.97 -6.47
N SER A 102 6.90 -1.68 -6.76
CA SER A 102 7.68 -0.99 -7.79
C SER A 102 9.11 -0.66 -7.35
N GLY A 103 9.40 -0.71 -6.04
CA GLY A 103 10.65 -0.22 -5.45
C GLY A 103 10.72 1.30 -5.30
N THR A 104 9.69 2.04 -5.74
CA THR A 104 9.60 3.51 -5.63
C THR A 104 8.88 3.95 -4.36
N THR A 105 8.98 5.23 -4.02
CA THR A 105 8.27 5.80 -2.85
C THR A 105 6.77 5.75 -3.01
N SER A 106 6.25 5.95 -4.24
CA SER A 106 4.81 5.97 -4.52
C SER A 106 4.20 4.58 -4.68
N ASN A 107 5.01 3.53 -4.94
CA ASN A 107 4.53 2.20 -5.35
C ASN A 107 3.54 2.25 -6.54
N TYR A 108 3.73 3.20 -7.45
CA TYR A 108 2.86 3.37 -8.62
C TYR A 108 2.73 2.07 -9.42
N GLY A 109 1.51 1.75 -9.83
CA GLY A 109 1.21 0.51 -10.55
C GLY A 109 0.92 -0.70 -9.65
N MET A 110 0.93 -0.56 -8.30
CA MET A 110 0.46 -1.63 -7.43
C MET A 110 -1.06 -1.73 -7.48
N THR A 111 -1.56 -2.64 -8.31
CA THR A 111 -2.98 -2.94 -8.48
C THR A 111 -3.32 -4.33 -7.94
N MET A 112 -4.57 -4.54 -7.57
CA MET A 112 -5.10 -5.87 -7.25
C MET A 112 -6.13 -6.24 -8.31
N ARG A 113 -5.94 -7.37 -8.99
CA ARG A 113 -6.80 -7.79 -10.11
C ARG A 113 -6.96 -6.69 -11.17
N GLY A 114 -5.89 -5.90 -11.42
CA GLY A 114 -5.89 -4.82 -12.41
C GLY A 114 -6.71 -3.58 -12.03
N ARG A 115 -7.10 -3.42 -10.77
CA ARG A 115 -7.92 -2.34 -10.25
C ARG A 115 -7.25 -1.67 -9.04
N ALA A 116 -7.70 -0.44 -8.72
CA ALA A 116 -7.22 0.32 -7.58
C ALA A 116 -7.55 -0.35 -6.24
N VAL A 117 -6.61 -0.26 -5.29
CA VAL A 117 -6.72 -0.83 -3.95
C VAL A 117 -6.96 0.28 -2.94
N GLN A 118 -7.90 0.08 -2.04
CA GLN A 118 -8.06 0.95 -0.87
C GLN A 118 -7.14 0.47 0.25
N TYR A 119 -6.17 1.30 0.63
CA TYR A 119 -5.30 1.04 1.77
C TYR A 119 -5.87 1.64 3.04
N MET A 120 -5.75 0.93 4.15
CA MET A 120 -6.26 1.34 5.45
C MET A 120 -5.21 1.06 6.53
N ILE A 121 -5.19 1.88 7.57
CA ILE A 121 -4.45 1.62 8.82
C ILE A 121 -5.47 1.66 9.95
N ASP A 122 -5.60 0.58 10.71
CA ASP A 122 -6.58 0.40 11.79
C ASP A 122 -8.03 0.73 11.39
N GLY A 123 -8.40 0.48 10.12
CA GLY A 123 -9.73 0.80 9.59
C GLY A 123 -9.85 2.20 8.99
N VAL A 124 -8.90 3.12 9.22
CA VAL A 124 -8.90 4.46 8.64
C VAL A 124 -8.39 4.41 7.20
N PRO A 125 -9.16 4.85 6.18
CA PRO A 125 -8.70 4.91 4.80
C PRO A 125 -7.49 5.83 4.64
N GLN A 126 -6.53 5.34 3.91
CA GLN A 126 -5.29 6.08 3.62
C GLN A 126 -5.25 6.62 2.19
N THR A 127 -6.06 6.05 1.29
CA THR A 127 -6.23 6.52 -0.08
C THR A 127 -7.21 7.69 -0.12
N GLY A 128 -6.90 8.70 -0.92
CA GLY A 128 -7.76 9.86 -1.21
C GLY A 128 -8.36 9.81 -2.61
N SER A 129 -8.75 10.96 -3.12
CA SER A 129 -9.17 11.16 -4.52
C SER A 129 -8.01 10.97 -5.49
N ARG A 130 -6.77 11.17 -5.02
CA ARG A 130 -5.56 10.88 -5.77
C ARG A 130 -5.16 9.42 -5.60
N ASP A 131 -4.98 8.72 -6.73
CA ASP A 131 -4.47 7.35 -6.73
C ASP A 131 -3.03 7.33 -6.21
N SER A 132 -2.80 6.61 -5.10
CA SER A 132 -1.52 6.52 -4.45
C SER A 132 -1.43 5.22 -3.65
N SER A 133 -0.32 4.49 -3.83
CA SER A 133 0.07 3.35 -3.00
C SER A 133 1.25 3.70 -2.07
N ARG A 134 1.58 4.99 -1.97
CA ARG A 134 2.67 5.54 -1.13
C ARG A 134 2.53 5.12 0.34
N GLN A 135 1.30 4.95 0.78
CA GLN A 135 0.93 4.56 2.13
C GLN A 135 1.54 3.23 2.58
N LEU A 136 1.80 2.29 1.67
CA LEU A 136 2.43 1.00 2.00
C LEU A 136 3.87 1.13 2.50
N ASN A 137 4.57 2.18 2.08
CA ASN A 137 5.92 2.47 2.57
C ASN A 137 5.93 3.30 3.87
N SER A 138 4.78 3.88 4.25
CA SER A 138 4.69 4.85 5.35
C SER A 138 4.38 4.22 6.71
N ILE A 139 4.62 2.94 6.87
CA ILE A 139 4.54 2.23 8.15
C ILE A 139 5.63 1.18 8.25
N SER A 140 6.35 1.18 9.37
CA SER A 140 7.37 0.16 9.65
C SER A 140 6.70 -1.20 9.84
N PRO A 141 7.20 -2.28 9.20
CA PRO A 141 6.68 -3.64 9.41
C PRO A 141 6.82 -4.09 10.87
N ASN A 142 7.76 -3.52 11.65
CA ASN A 142 7.91 -3.84 13.07
C ASN A 142 6.73 -3.34 13.93
N SER A 143 5.93 -2.41 13.44
CA SER A 143 4.76 -1.83 14.12
C SER A 143 3.45 -2.52 13.75
N ILE A 144 3.49 -3.51 12.85
CA ILE A 144 2.30 -4.18 12.33
C ILE A 144 2.01 -5.45 13.16
N GLU A 145 0.75 -5.61 13.57
CA GLU A 145 0.22 -6.82 14.21
C GLU A 145 -0.19 -7.85 13.16
N ARG A 146 -0.95 -7.42 12.13
CA ARG A 146 -1.39 -8.25 11.02
C ARG A 146 -1.84 -7.40 9.84
N ILE A 147 -1.94 -8.02 8.68
CA ILE A 147 -2.46 -7.39 7.47
C ILE A 147 -3.65 -8.22 6.98
N GLU A 148 -4.79 -7.56 6.80
CA GLU A 148 -6.03 -8.16 6.30
C GLU A 148 -6.27 -7.68 4.88
N VAL A 149 -6.56 -8.61 3.96
CA VAL A 149 -6.78 -8.32 2.55
C VAL A 149 -8.10 -8.90 2.10
N VAL A 150 -8.96 -8.06 1.53
CA VAL A 150 -10.20 -8.47 0.86
C VAL A 150 -10.03 -8.15 -0.62
N SER A 151 -9.95 -9.18 -1.46
CA SER A 151 -9.78 -9.02 -2.91
C SER A 151 -11.13 -8.77 -3.59
N GLY A 152 -11.10 -8.03 -4.70
CA GLY A 152 -12.29 -7.69 -5.49
C GLY A 152 -12.98 -6.40 -5.03
N ALA A 153 -13.84 -5.86 -5.86
CA ALA A 153 -14.56 -4.63 -5.59
C ALA A 153 -15.37 -4.73 -4.28
N SER A 154 -15.39 -3.67 -3.52
CA SER A 154 -16.13 -3.61 -2.24
C SER A 154 -16.79 -2.25 -2.07
N SER A 155 -18.05 -2.24 -1.66
CA SER A 155 -18.79 -1.03 -1.31
C SER A 155 -18.70 -0.69 0.18
N ILE A 156 -18.12 -1.58 1.00
CA ILE A 156 -18.22 -1.51 2.47
C ILE A 156 -17.63 -0.22 3.02
N TYR A 157 -16.50 0.23 2.48
CA TYR A 157 -15.78 1.42 2.94
C TYR A 157 -15.86 2.63 1.99
N GLY A 158 -16.78 2.59 1.02
CA GLY A 158 -16.98 3.68 0.06
C GLY A 158 -16.09 3.63 -1.17
N ALA A 159 -15.97 4.76 -1.85
CA ALA A 159 -15.20 4.87 -3.08
C ALA A 159 -13.71 4.58 -2.89
N GLY A 160 -13.08 3.98 -3.92
CA GLY A 160 -11.64 3.66 -3.95
C GLY A 160 -11.33 2.16 -3.88
N ALA A 161 -12.28 1.30 -3.48
CA ALA A 161 -12.07 -0.14 -3.35
C ALA A 161 -12.58 -0.91 -4.59
N THR A 162 -12.05 -0.63 -5.77
CA THR A 162 -12.43 -1.34 -7.02
C THR A 162 -11.64 -2.63 -7.23
N GLY A 163 -10.42 -2.72 -6.72
CA GLY A 163 -9.58 -3.94 -6.75
C GLY A 163 -9.63 -4.72 -5.45
N GLY A 164 -9.91 -4.04 -4.34
CA GLY A 164 -9.97 -4.64 -3.01
C GLY A 164 -9.55 -3.67 -1.91
N ILE A 165 -9.42 -4.22 -0.72
CA ILE A 165 -9.04 -3.50 0.50
C ILE A 165 -7.82 -4.19 1.11
N ILE A 166 -6.82 -3.42 1.52
CA ILE A 166 -5.71 -3.86 2.37
C ILE A 166 -5.75 -3.05 3.66
N ASN A 167 -6.06 -3.72 4.77
CA ASN A 167 -6.13 -3.10 6.08
C ASN A 167 -4.94 -3.55 6.95
N ILE A 168 -4.07 -2.62 7.28
CA ILE A 168 -2.92 -2.83 8.15
C ILE A 168 -3.37 -2.56 9.58
N ILE A 169 -3.28 -3.58 10.44
CA ILE A 169 -3.61 -3.48 11.85
C ILE A 169 -2.31 -3.29 12.62
N THR A 170 -2.21 -2.19 13.35
CA THR A 170 -1.03 -1.87 14.15
C THR A 170 -1.00 -2.62 15.48
N LYS A 171 0.19 -2.82 16.05
CA LYS A 171 0.37 -3.38 17.39
C LYS A 171 -0.40 -2.55 18.42
N LYS A 172 -1.00 -3.23 19.40
CA LYS A 172 -1.78 -2.64 20.49
C LYS A 172 -1.02 -2.82 21.81
N GLY A 173 -1.70 -2.90 22.93
CA GLY A 173 -1.11 -3.26 24.22
C GLY A 173 -0.47 -4.65 24.23
N SER A 174 0.14 -5.03 25.34
CA SER A 174 0.71 -6.35 25.60
C SER A 174 -0.24 -7.17 26.48
N ASP A 175 -0.10 -8.50 26.47
CA ASP A 175 -0.71 -9.38 27.49
C ASP A 175 0.04 -9.24 28.83
N ASP A 176 1.32 -8.87 28.79
CA ASP A 176 2.15 -8.59 29.95
C ASP A 176 1.86 -7.17 30.50
N ALA A 177 2.10 -6.97 31.79
CA ALA A 177 1.95 -5.67 32.44
C ALA A 177 2.85 -4.59 31.79
N LEU A 178 4.03 -4.98 31.31
CA LEU A 178 4.97 -4.14 30.58
C LEU A 178 5.86 -5.02 29.70
N SER A 179 6.06 -4.66 28.44
CA SER A 179 6.97 -5.35 27.53
C SER A 179 7.67 -4.34 26.61
N PHE A 180 8.87 -4.70 26.22
CA PHE A 180 9.70 -3.92 25.31
C PHE A 180 10.16 -4.77 24.13
N GLU A 181 10.35 -4.15 22.99
CA GLU A 181 11.00 -4.76 21.84
C GLU A 181 12.03 -3.79 21.25
N SER A 182 13.28 -4.28 21.14
CA SER A 182 14.38 -3.54 20.50
C SER A 182 14.88 -4.32 19.30
N LYS A 183 15.11 -3.65 18.17
CA LYS A 183 15.70 -4.27 16.97
C LYS A 183 16.77 -3.37 16.39
N LEU A 184 17.89 -3.97 16.01
CA LEU A 184 18.91 -3.34 15.17
C LEU A 184 19.07 -4.19 13.92
N GLY A 185 19.15 -3.53 12.76
CA GLY A 185 19.30 -4.20 11.47
C GLY A 185 20.31 -3.49 10.58
N VAL A 186 20.90 -4.25 9.67
CA VAL A 186 21.76 -3.77 8.61
C VAL A 186 21.49 -4.54 7.34
N THR A 187 21.44 -3.85 6.19
CA THR A 187 21.36 -4.48 4.87
C THR A 187 22.40 -3.88 3.93
N SER A 188 22.83 -4.66 2.93
CA SER A 188 23.77 -4.20 1.89
C SER A 188 23.56 -5.01 0.62
N GLY A 189 23.90 -4.43 -0.53
CA GLY A 189 24.05 -5.15 -1.78
C GLY A 189 25.35 -6.01 -1.83
N ASP A 190 25.64 -6.61 -2.98
CA ASP A 190 26.77 -7.52 -3.19
C ASP A 190 28.14 -6.85 -2.92
N ASN A 191 28.29 -5.58 -3.32
CA ASN A 191 29.45 -4.78 -2.98
C ASN A 191 29.24 -4.13 -1.63
N ILE A 192 29.72 -4.76 -0.57
CA ILE A 192 29.62 -4.27 0.81
C ILE A 192 30.50 -3.01 0.96
N ARG A 193 29.93 -1.85 0.59
CA ARG A 193 30.55 -0.53 0.72
C ARG A 193 29.76 0.30 1.73
N SER A 194 30.38 1.31 2.31
CA SER A 194 29.75 2.17 3.33
C SER A 194 28.54 2.95 2.78
N ASP A 195 28.56 3.30 1.52
CA ASP A 195 27.50 4.01 0.80
C ASP A 195 26.32 3.09 0.39
N ALA A 196 26.56 1.77 0.31
CA ALA A 196 25.53 0.75 0.04
C ALA A 196 24.85 0.19 1.30
N MET A 197 25.30 0.61 2.48
CA MET A 197 24.74 0.11 3.74
C MET A 197 23.41 0.80 4.07
N ALA A 198 22.46 0.01 4.51
CA ALA A 198 21.27 0.54 5.18
C ALA A 198 21.22 0.08 6.64
N TYR A 199 20.78 0.96 7.51
CA TYR A 199 20.71 0.73 8.96
C TYR A 199 19.29 0.90 9.44
N GLU A 200 18.84 0.01 10.31
CA GLU A 200 17.54 0.05 10.97
C GLU A 200 17.73 0.04 12.49
N ALA A 201 16.99 0.89 13.19
CA ALA A 201 16.82 0.83 14.62
C ALA A 201 15.34 0.96 14.96
N PHE A 202 14.85 0.06 15.81
CA PHE A 202 13.46 0.07 16.26
C PHE A 202 13.43 -0.13 17.77
N GLN A 203 12.53 0.61 18.44
CA GLN A 203 12.23 0.44 19.86
C GLN A 203 10.73 0.58 20.07
N SER A 204 10.16 -0.34 20.85
CA SER A 204 8.78 -0.19 21.30
C SER A 204 8.61 -0.50 22.78
N VAL A 205 7.54 0.03 23.34
CA VAL A 205 7.00 -0.30 24.66
C VAL A 205 5.53 -0.60 24.52
N ALA A 206 5.08 -1.67 25.13
CA ALA A 206 3.67 -2.02 25.25
C ALA A 206 3.36 -2.31 26.72
N PHE A 207 2.17 -1.92 27.16
CA PHE A 207 1.75 -2.14 28.53
C PHE A 207 0.27 -2.48 28.62
N ASN A 208 -0.08 -3.17 29.71
CA ASN A 208 -1.46 -3.47 30.08
C ASN A 208 -1.59 -3.41 31.60
N GLN A 209 -2.29 -2.39 32.11
CA GLN A 209 -2.46 -2.16 33.53
C GLN A 209 -3.95 -1.99 33.84
N GLY A 210 -4.66 -3.14 34.00
CA GLY A 210 -6.09 -3.15 34.26
C GLY A 210 -6.91 -2.57 33.11
N ASP A 211 -7.52 -1.42 33.35
CA ASP A 211 -8.42 -0.80 32.36
C ASP A 211 -7.67 -0.02 31.27
N VAL A 212 -6.37 0.15 31.39
CA VAL A 212 -5.57 0.95 30.43
C VAL A 212 -4.51 0.08 29.79
N SER A 213 -4.48 0.08 28.47
CA SER A 213 -3.42 -0.56 27.68
C SER A 213 -2.87 0.39 26.64
N GLY A 214 -1.61 0.22 26.29
CA GLY A 214 -1.00 1.09 25.30
C GLY A 214 0.20 0.46 24.60
N TYR A 215 0.54 1.06 23.49
CA TYR A 215 1.70 0.75 22.66
C TYR A 215 2.30 2.05 22.14
N LEU A 216 3.62 2.12 22.12
CA LEU A 216 4.38 3.16 21.45
C LEU A 216 5.60 2.52 20.78
N GLY A 217 5.73 2.68 19.47
CA GLY A 217 6.85 2.21 18.67
C GLY A 217 7.50 3.35 17.89
N ALA A 218 8.82 3.32 17.79
CA ALA A 218 9.61 4.24 16.99
C ALA A 218 10.61 3.46 16.14
N SER A 219 10.67 3.76 14.85
CA SER A 219 11.58 3.18 13.87
C SER A 219 12.40 4.28 13.21
N TYR A 220 13.69 4.05 13.06
CA TYR A 220 14.60 4.87 12.26
C TYR A 220 15.28 3.98 11.23
N ASN A 221 15.25 4.40 9.97
CA ASN A 221 15.96 3.73 8.89
C ASN A 221 16.78 4.76 8.12
N LYS A 222 18.05 4.41 7.86
CA LYS A 222 18.91 5.14 6.93
C LYS A 222 19.29 4.20 5.82
N ARG A 223 19.00 4.55 4.57
CA ARG A 223 19.33 3.76 3.38
C ARG A 223 20.39 4.47 2.58
N GLY A 224 21.35 3.71 2.08
CA GLY A 224 22.30 4.15 1.09
C GLY A 224 21.86 3.82 -0.35
N GLU A 225 22.82 3.63 -1.23
CA GLU A 225 22.58 3.25 -2.62
C GLU A 225 21.95 1.86 -2.77
N PHE A 226 21.18 1.65 -3.82
CA PHE A 226 20.78 0.34 -4.29
C PHE A 226 21.71 -0.10 -5.42
N GLN A 227 22.06 -1.38 -5.42
CA GLN A 227 22.97 -1.98 -6.38
C GLN A 227 22.22 -2.97 -7.27
N ASP A 228 22.56 -2.97 -8.56
CA ASP A 228 22.07 -3.94 -9.53
C ASP A 228 22.78 -5.31 -9.40
N SER A 229 22.55 -6.22 -10.34
CA SER A 229 23.18 -7.54 -10.38
C SER A 229 24.70 -7.51 -10.66
N HIS A 230 25.24 -6.40 -11.13
CA HIS A 230 26.67 -6.20 -11.37
C HIS A 230 27.37 -5.52 -10.19
N GLY A 231 26.60 -5.13 -9.15
CA GLY A 231 27.09 -4.40 -8.00
C GLY A 231 27.29 -2.90 -8.26
N GLU A 232 26.75 -2.40 -9.38
CA GLU A 232 26.78 -0.98 -9.69
C GLU A 232 25.57 -0.27 -9.08
N ARG A 233 25.74 1.03 -8.76
CA ARG A 233 24.65 1.86 -8.26
C ARG A 233 23.56 2.00 -9.32
N ILE A 234 22.31 1.75 -8.93
CA ILE A 234 21.15 1.98 -9.78
C ILE A 234 20.94 3.50 -9.92
N GLY A 235 20.65 3.97 -11.14
CA GLY A 235 20.35 5.38 -11.38
C GLY A 235 19.12 5.87 -10.64
N PRO A 236 19.00 7.20 -10.38
CA PRO A 236 17.82 7.76 -9.71
C PRO A 236 16.54 7.58 -10.53
N GLU A 237 15.46 7.22 -9.88
CA GLU A 237 14.14 7.09 -10.49
C GLU A 237 13.42 8.45 -10.52
N VAL A 238 13.38 9.08 -11.71
CA VAL A 238 12.93 10.47 -11.88
C VAL A 238 11.41 10.63 -11.97
N ALA A 239 10.64 9.54 -12.15
CA ALA A 239 9.19 9.62 -12.36
C ALA A 239 8.38 9.50 -11.07
N GLN A 240 8.75 8.55 -10.21
CA GLN A 240 8.00 8.19 -8.99
C GLN A 240 8.89 8.21 -7.75
N THR A 241 10.14 8.61 -7.90
CA THR A 241 11.18 8.70 -6.86
C THR A 241 11.54 7.33 -6.27
N ASP A 242 12.82 7.01 -6.27
CA ASP A 242 13.34 5.82 -5.60
C ASP A 242 13.46 6.03 -4.07
N ARG A 243 14.02 5.03 -3.40
CA ARG A 243 14.22 5.03 -1.95
C ARG A 243 15.70 4.98 -1.55
N GLN A 244 16.59 5.28 -2.48
CA GLN A 244 18.03 5.39 -2.21
C GLN A 244 18.33 6.67 -1.44
N ASP A 245 19.39 6.67 -0.66
CA ASP A 245 19.87 7.82 0.11
C ASP A 245 18.77 8.48 0.95
N THR A 246 17.93 7.66 1.62
CA THR A 246 16.81 8.20 2.43
C THR A 246 17.02 8.00 3.92
N GLU A 247 16.51 8.95 4.68
CA GLU A 247 16.34 8.85 6.13
C GLU A 247 14.85 8.80 6.47
N THR A 248 14.44 7.74 7.17
CA THR A 248 13.03 7.50 7.53
C THR A 248 12.86 7.49 9.04
N VAL A 249 11.87 8.22 9.52
CA VAL A 249 11.37 8.15 10.90
C VAL A 249 9.91 7.75 10.87
N ASP A 250 9.52 6.70 11.60
CA ASP A 250 8.14 6.29 11.83
C ASP A 250 7.91 6.15 13.34
N VAL A 251 6.96 6.92 13.87
CA VAL A 251 6.54 6.84 15.26
C VAL A 251 5.04 6.58 15.27
N ASN A 252 4.63 5.50 15.90
CA ASN A 252 3.20 5.20 16.05
C ASN A 252 2.88 4.77 17.48
N GLY A 253 1.69 5.10 17.92
CA GLY A 253 1.24 4.78 19.25
C GLY A 253 -0.27 4.60 19.31
N ARG A 254 -0.68 3.81 20.29
CA ARG A 254 -2.08 3.58 20.61
C ARG A 254 -2.25 3.54 22.14
N LEU A 255 -3.25 4.24 22.63
CA LEU A 255 -3.69 4.21 24.02
C LEU A 255 -5.16 3.79 24.04
N SER A 256 -5.49 2.78 24.83
CA SER A 256 -6.86 2.27 25.01
C SER A 256 -7.24 2.31 26.48
N TRP A 257 -8.47 2.75 26.74
CA TRP A 257 -9.05 2.81 28.08
C TRP A 257 -10.42 2.11 28.08
N GLN A 258 -10.49 1.00 28.82
CA GLN A 258 -11.71 0.24 29.09
C GLN A 258 -12.34 0.80 30.36
N PHE A 259 -13.21 1.81 30.25
CA PHE A 259 -13.75 2.51 31.43
C PHE A 259 -15.01 1.84 32.01
N THR A 260 -15.61 0.90 31.31
CA THR A 260 -16.59 -0.08 31.82
C THR A 260 -16.40 -1.39 31.07
N ASP A 261 -17.01 -2.49 31.55
CA ASP A 261 -16.95 -3.81 30.87
C ASP A 261 -17.41 -3.75 29.41
N ASN A 262 -18.28 -2.81 29.09
CA ASN A 262 -18.90 -2.67 27.78
C ASN A 262 -18.39 -1.46 26.96
N GLN A 263 -17.54 -0.61 27.53
CA GLN A 263 -17.17 0.66 26.89
C GLN A 263 -15.67 0.86 26.85
N LYS A 264 -15.16 1.10 25.66
CA LYS A 264 -13.73 1.31 25.41
C LYS A 264 -13.52 2.55 24.54
N LEU A 265 -12.54 3.35 24.91
CA LEU A 265 -12.04 4.46 24.12
C LEU A 265 -10.60 4.17 23.72
N SER A 266 -10.26 4.36 22.46
CA SER A 266 -8.90 4.18 21.97
C SER A 266 -8.48 5.41 21.17
N PHE A 267 -7.27 5.88 21.42
CA PHE A 267 -6.62 6.94 20.67
C PHE A 267 -5.40 6.38 19.95
N GLY A 268 -5.30 6.59 18.64
CA GLY A 268 -4.16 6.24 17.80
C GLY A 268 -3.50 7.48 17.23
N ALA A 269 -2.18 7.45 17.11
CA ALA A 269 -1.39 8.50 16.48
C ALA A 269 -0.21 7.90 15.72
N GLN A 270 0.07 8.44 14.53
CA GLN A 270 1.25 8.11 13.74
C GLN A 270 1.87 9.36 13.16
N TYR A 271 3.20 9.42 13.15
CA TYR A 271 4.00 10.37 12.41
C TYR A 271 5.05 9.61 11.58
N TYR A 272 5.11 9.91 10.30
CA TYR A 272 6.06 9.34 9.35
C TYR A 272 6.73 10.46 8.56
N ASN A 273 8.05 10.38 8.42
CA ASN A 273 8.84 11.23 7.53
C ASN A 273 9.91 10.39 6.85
N ASP A 274 9.95 10.41 5.52
CA ASP A 274 10.95 9.77 4.67
C ASP A 274 11.48 10.85 3.74
N GLU A 275 12.76 11.21 3.87
CA GLU A 275 13.38 12.28 3.14
C GLU A 275 14.66 11.78 2.46
N GLN A 276 14.80 12.07 1.19
CA GLN A 276 15.99 11.76 0.42
C GLN A 276 17.08 12.82 0.68
N ASP A 277 18.35 12.39 0.69
CA ASP A 277 19.53 13.26 0.80
C ASP A 277 20.60 12.69 -0.14
N SER A 278 20.33 12.79 -1.46
CA SER A 278 21.17 12.20 -2.50
C SER A 278 22.07 13.25 -3.15
N GLU A 279 23.34 12.88 -3.34
CA GLU A 279 24.31 13.64 -4.15
C GLU A 279 24.35 13.17 -5.62
N TYR A 280 23.42 12.29 -6.04
CA TYR A 280 23.42 11.67 -7.36
C TYR A 280 22.19 12.06 -8.18
N GLY A 281 22.43 12.46 -9.43
CA GLY A 281 21.40 12.68 -10.44
C GLY A 281 21.44 11.61 -11.54
N PRO A 282 20.44 11.57 -12.44
CA PRO A 282 20.45 10.70 -13.60
C PRO A 282 21.44 11.20 -14.67
N ASP A 283 21.96 10.29 -15.47
CA ASP A 283 22.77 10.64 -16.62
C ASP A 283 21.89 11.03 -17.83
N TYR A 284 21.78 12.32 -18.09
CA TYR A 284 21.09 12.83 -19.28
C TYR A 284 21.99 12.82 -20.54
N GLY A 285 23.25 12.36 -20.44
CA GLY A 285 24.24 12.43 -21.49
C GLY A 285 24.80 13.84 -21.76
N THR A 286 25.83 13.93 -22.53
CA THR A 286 26.48 15.22 -22.88
C THR A 286 25.48 16.13 -23.60
N GLY A 287 25.26 17.35 -23.08
CA GLY A 287 24.32 18.32 -23.62
C GLY A 287 22.87 17.89 -23.50
N LEU A 288 22.52 17.05 -22.51
CA LEU A 288 21.18 16.49 -22.27
C LEU A 288 20.68 15.68 -23.48
N ALA A 289 21.55 14.93 -24.15
CA ALA A 289 21.21 14.18 -25.37
C ALA A 289 19.99 13.26 -25.21
N VAL A 290 19.77 12.73 -24.00
CA VAL A 290 18.61 11.87 -23.69
C VAL A 290 17.28 12.61 -23.88
N LEU A 291 17.19 13.90 -23.56
CA LEU A 291 15.97 14.70 -23.80
C LEU A 291 15.68 14.88 -25.29
N PHE A 292 16.70 14.74 -26.13
CA PHE A 292 16.60 14.84 -27.59
C PHE A 292 16.57 13.47 -28.29
N GLY A 293 16.31 12.40 -27.53
CA GLY A 293 16.08 11.06 -28.08
C GLY A 293 17.29 10.14 -28.12
N ALA A 294 18.41 10.49 -27.48
CA ALA A 294 19.49 9.54 -27.27
C ALA A 294 19.09 8.49 -26.21
N GLU A 295 19.62 7.29 -26.34
CA GLU A 295 19.44 6.23 -25.34
C GLU A 295 20.18 6.62 -24.05
N PRO A 296 19.52 6.50 -22.85
CA PRO A 296 20.16 6.77 -21.57
C PRO A 296 21.11 5.64 -21.18
N THR A 297 22.18 5.95 -20.46
CA THR A 297 23.05 4.94 -19.82
C THR A 297 22.38 4.28 -18.63
N LEU A 298 21.41 4.98 -17.99
CA LEU A 298 20.74 4.62 -16.75
C LEU A 298 21.66 4.65 -15.51
N ASP A 299 22.82 5.25 -15.63
CA ASP A 299 23.81 5.40 -14.56
C ASP A 299 23.43 6.54 -13.60
N ALA A 300 23.98 6.49 -12.41
CA ALA A 300 23.93 7.56 -11.44
C ALA A 300 25.18 8.46 -11.58
N VAL A 301 24.99 9.77 -11.70
CA VAL A 301 26.07 10.75 -11.80
C VAL A 301 26.17 11.57 -10.52
N LYS A 302 27.34 11.59 -9.89
CA LYS A 302 27.61 12.38 -8.69
C LYS A 302 27.70 13.87 -8.99
N GLY A 303 27.20 14.69 -8.09
CA GLY A 303 27.24 16.15 -8.17
C GLY A 303 25.87 16.80 -8.29
N LEU A 304 24.80 16.07 -7.90
CA LEU A 304 23.47 16.64 -7.79
C LEU A 304 23.46 17.78 -6.75
N ASP A 305 23.02 18.96 -7.19
CA ASP A 305 22.81 20.15 -6.38
C ASP A 305 21.32 20.47 -6.41
N LEU A 306 20.60 19.96 -5.39
CA LEU A 306 19.16 20.07 -5.21
C LEU A 306 18.84 20.42 -3.75
N ASP A 307 18.47 21.67 -3.49
CA ASP A 307 18.18 22.15 -2.14
C ASP A 307 16.93 21.47 -1.51
N THR A 308 15.93 21.15 -2.33
CA THR A 308 14.66 20.56 -1.89
C THR A 308 14.56 19.13 -2.33
N GLN A 309 15.11 18.22 -1.53
CA GLN A 309 15.10 16.79 -1.80
C GLN A 309 13.68 16.18 -1.76
N PRO A 310 13.42 15.09 -2.51
CA PRO A 310 12.17 14.34 -2.41
C PRO A 310 11.82 13.93 -0.98
N ARG A 311 10.51 13.97 -0.67
CA ARG A 311 10.04 13.68 0.69
C ARG A 311 8.64 13.08 0.71
N THR A 312 8.38 12.22 1.68
CA THR A 312 7.03 11.81 2.08
C THR A 312 6.85 12.07 3.56
N LYS A 313 5.90 12.92 3.93
CA LYS A 313 5.56 13.21 5.32
C LYS A 313 4.09 12.86 5.55
N ARG A 314 3.79 12.18 6.66
CA ARG A 314 2.41 11.81 7.01
C ARG A 314 2.17 11.94 8.51
N SER A 315 0.95 12.36 8.85
CA SER A 315 0.44 12.36 10.21
C SER A 315 -0.96 11.76 10.20
N ASN A 316 -1.24 10.82 11.10
CA ASN A 316 -2.56 10.22 11.27
C ASN A 316 -2.93 10.29 12.75
N PHE A 317 -4.17 10.67 13.02
CA PHE A 317 -4.75 10.65 14.36
C PHE A 317 -6.14 10.03 14.26
N ASN A 318 -6.47 9.11 15.17
CA ASN A 318 -7.80 8.54 15.24
C ASN A 318 -8.26 8.37 16.68
N LEU A 319 -9.55 8.54 16.89
CA LEU A 319 -10.25 8.31 18.15
C LEU A 319 -11.39 7.32 17.89
N GLN A 320 -11.35 6.18 18.56
CA GLN A 320 -12.32 5.10 18.42
C GLN A 320 -13.06 4.89 19.73
N TYR A 321 -14.38 4.83 19.67
CA TYR A 321 -15.25 4.48 20.77
C TYR A 321 -16.04 3.22 20.46
N GLU A 322 -15.98 2.23 21.33
CA GLU A 322 -16.69 0.97 21.24
C GLU A 322 -17.65 0.82 22.42
N HIS A 323 -18.88 0.40 22.14
CA HIS A 323 -19.86 0.02 23.15
C HIS A 323 -20.45 -1.34 22.81
N GLN A 324 -20.21 -2.34 23.65
CA GLN A 324 -20.56 -3.73 23.35
C GLN A 324 -22.05 -4.06 23.52
N ASP A 325 -22.79 -3.23 24.25
CA ASP A 325 -24.23 -3.43 24.50
C ASP A 325 -24.98 -2.10 24.62
N LEU A 326 -25.02 -1.30 23.55
CA LEU A 326 -25.86 -0.10 23.49
C LEU A 326 -27.28 -0.47 23.05
N LEU A 327 -28.19 -0.62 24.00
CA LEU A 327 -29.60 -1.04 23.74
C LEU A 327 -29.67 -2.37 22.95
N GLY A 328 -28.85 -3.34 23.33
CA GLY A 328 -28.76 -4.64 22.65
C GLY A 328 -28.05 -4.60 21.30
N GLN A 329 -27.15 -3.65 21.08
CA GLN A 329 -26.39 -3.49 19.86
C GLN A 329 -24.91 -3.17 20.17
N ILE A 330 -24.01 -3.60 19.31
CA ILE A 330 -22.62 -3.16 19.35
C ILE A 330 -22.52 -1.86 18.56
N LEU A 331 -21.97 -0.81 19.18
CA LEU A 331 -21.68 0.47 18.55
C LEU A 331 -20.17 0.60 18.35
N ASN A 332 -19.75 0.99 17.15
CA ASN A 332 -18.41 1.46 16.85
C ASN A 332 -18.50 2.87 16.24
N ALA A 333 -17.86 3.83 16.88
CA ALA A 333 -17.75 5.20 16.40
C ALA A 333 -16.27 5.56 16.25
N GLU A 334 -15.92 6.25 15.18
CA GLU A 334 -14.55 6.66 14.89
C GLU A 334 -14.54 8.10 14.35
N ALA A 335 -13.58 8.88 14.78
CA ALA A 335 -13.22 10.16 14.16
C ALA A 335 -11.72 10.16 13.87
N TYR A 336 -11.31 10.74 12.76
CA TYR A 336 -9.90 10.77 12.36
C TYR A 336 -9.52 12.02 11.59
N TYR A 337 -8.23 12.32 11.65
CA TYR A 337 -7.55 13.30 10.81
C TYR A 337 -6.29 12.69 10.25
N ARG A 338 -6.00 12.91 8.98
CA ARG A 338 -4.73 12.60 8.36
C ARG A 338 -4.25 13.73 7.47
N SER A 339 -2.94 13.90 7.42
CA SER A 339 -2.25 14.83 6.54
C SER A 339 -1.12 14.10 5.82
N GLU A 340 -0.95 14.37 4.55
CA GLU A 340 0.12 13.80 3.73
C GLU A 340 0.72 14.87 2.82
N THR A 341 2.06 14.99 2.83
CA THR A 341 2.84 15.73 1.85
C THR A 341 3.72 14.77 1.07
N GLY A 342 3.68 14.83 -0.24
CA GLY A 342 4.52 14.02 -1.13
C GLY A 342 5.24 14.86 -2.16
N ARG A 343 6.58 15.02 -2.03
CA ARG A 343 7.44 15.70 -3.00
C ARG A 343 8.17 14.67 -3.84
N PHE A 344 8.08 14.84 -5.16
CA PHE A 344 8.71 13.95 -6.14
C PHE A 344 10.12 14.42 -6.51
N TYR A 345 10.84 13.58 -7.25
CA TYR A 345 12.10 13.97 -7.87
C TYR A 345 11.83 14.97 -9.01
N PRO A 346 12.70 15.96 -9.25
CA PRO A 346 12.57 16.89 -10.37
C PRO A 346 12.71 16.17 -11.71
N SER A 347 11.89 16.54 -12.68
CA SER A 347 11.92 15.95 -14.02
C SER A 347 11.90 16.99 -15.11
N ALA A 348 12.63 16.73 -16.22
CA ALA A 348 12.61 17.55 -17.41
C ALA A 348 11.51 17.06 -18.36
N ASN A 349 10.63 17.97 -18.78
CA ASN A 349 9.50 17.69 -19.65
C ASN A 349 9.42 18.69 -20.80
N TYR A 350 8.84 18.28 -21.94
CA TYR A 350 8.57 19.20 -23.04
C TYR A 350 7.20 19.84 -22.85
N LEU A 351 7.18 21.15 -22.65
CA LEU A 351 5.97 21.98 -22.60
C LEU A 351 5.60 22.43 -24.01
N ALA A 352 4.59 21.80 -24.60
CA ALA A 352 4.03 22.24 -25.88
C ALA A 352 3.02 23.36 -25.65
N HIS A 353 3.21 24.52 -26.28
CA HIS A 353 2.26 25.63 -26.16
C HIS A 353 2.28 26.52 -27.41
N SER A 354 1.10 26.90 -27.91
CA SER A 354 0.94 27.63 -29.17
C SER A 354 1.52 29.06 -29.14
N ALA A 355 1.59 29.68 -27.98
CA ALA A 355 2.19 31.03 -27.85
C ALA A 355 3.72 31.01 -27.87
N ILE A 356 4.36 29.84 -27.75
CA ILE A 356 5.81 29.69 -27.86
C ILE A 356 6.15 29.60 -29.36
N PRO A 357 7.02 30.47 -29.92
CA PRO A 357 7.31 30.49 -31.37
C PRO A 357 7.82 29.16 -31.94
N SER A 358 8.54 28.36 -31.14
CA SER A 358 9.01 27.01 -31.50
C SER A 358 7.95 25.93 -31.35
N GLY A 359 6.74 26.28 -30.94
CA GLY A 359 5.68 25.32 -30.58
C GLY A 359 5.81 24.70 -29.19
N GLY A 360 6.88 25.02 -28.47
CA GLY A 360 7.11 24.53 -27.10
C GLY A 360 8.56 24.70 -26.66
N THR A 361 8.83 24.36 -25.42
CA THR A 361 10.18 24.39 -24.81
C THR A 361 10.32 23.29 -23.76
N TYR A 362 11.56 22.93 -23.41
CA TYR A 362 11.80 22.11 -22.24
C TYR A 362 11.61 22.93 -20.97
N ILE A 363 11.07 22.31 -19.96
CA ILE A 363 10.95 22.83 -18.60
C ILE A 363 11.44 21.79 -17.62
N VAL A 364 11.92 22.22 -16.47
CA VAL A 364 12.32 21.35 -15.36
C VAL A 364 11.45 21.71 -14.17
N THR A 365 10.71 20.73 -13.66
CA THR A 365 9.77 20.94 -12.56
C THR A 365 9.84 19.84 -11.53
N GLN A 366 9.59 20.19 -10.28
CA GLN A 366 9.39 19.27 -9.16
C GLN A 366 8.00 19.46 -8.60
N SER A 367 7.20 18.40 -8.52
CA SER A 367 5.86 18.51 -7.97
C SER A 367 5.82 18.13 -6.49
N GLU A 368 5.03 18.88 -5.73
CA GLU A 368 4.64 18.56 -4.36
C GLU A 368 3.11 18.46 -4.28
N THR A 369 2.61 17.50 -3.53
CA THR A 369 1.19 17.26 -3.30
C THR A 369 0.91 17.29 -1.82
N ASP A 370 -0.11 18.04 -1.40
CA ASP A 370 -0.60 18.10 -0.04
C ASP A 370 -2.05 17.63 0.02
N ILE A 371 -2.36 16.75 0.98
CA ILE A 371 -3.69 16.18 1.18
C ILE A 371 -4.00 16.18 2.67
N ASP A 372 -5.11 16.81 3.05
CA ASP A 372 -5.66 16.78 4.40
C ASP A 372 -7.04 16.13 4.39
N VAL A 373 -7.30 15.22 5.32
CA VAL A 373 -8.59 14.52 5.41
C VAL A 373 -9.09 14.47 6.85
N TRP A 374 -10.36 14.84 7.01
CA TRP A 374 -11.14 14.68 8.23
C TRP A 374 -12.22 13.65 7.98
N GLY A 375 -12.42 12.73 8.90
CA GLY A 375 -13.47 11.74 8.74
C GLY A 375 -14.14 11.35 10.04
N ALA A 376 -15.39 10.88 9.91
CA ALA A 376 -16.16 10.30 11.00
C ALA A 376 -16.96 9.11 10.49
N ARG A 377 -17.07 8.08 11.33
CA ARG A 377 -17.75 6.83 11.02
C ARG A 377 -18.58 6.38 12.20
N LEU A 378 -19.72 5.80 11.90
CA LEU A 378 -20.60 5.19 12.86
C LEU A 378 -21.09 3.85 12.30
N ALA A 379 -20.94 2.78 13.06
CA ALA A 379 -21.47 1.46 12.74
C ALA A 379 -22.18 0.85 13.95
N LEU A 380 -23.36 0.31 13.71
CA LEU A 380 -24.16 -0.43 14.66
C LEU A 380 -24.33 -1.87 14.18
N GLN A 381 -24.18 -2.83 15.08
CA GLN A 381 -24.36 -4.24 14.79
C GLN A 381 -25.40 -4.82 15.72
N LYS A 382 -26.34 -5.59 15.18
CA LYS A 382 -27.39 -6.26 15.94
C LYS A 382 -27.60 -7.68 15.44
N ALA A 383 -27.55 -8.63 16.36
CA ALA A 383 -27.95 -10.00 16.12
C ALA A 383 -29.40 -10.20 16.50
N PHE A 384 -30.12 -10.97 15.69
CA PHE A 384 -31.49 -11.41 15.94
C PHE A 384 -31.56 -12.95 15.90
N ASP A 385 -32.05 -13.53 16.95
CA ASP A 385 -32.30 -14.96 17.01
C ASP A 385 -33.69 -15.25 16.43
N LEU A 386 -33.72 -15.92 15.30
CA LEU A 386 -34.93 -16.34 14.59
C LEU A 386 -35.18 -17.85 14.79
N GLY A 387 -35.36 -18.27 16.03
CA GLY A 387 -35.44 -19.67 16.44
C GLY A 387 -34.06 -20.34 16.38
N SER A 388 -33.87 -21.30 15.48
CA SER A 388 -32.55 -21.95 15.26
C SER A 388 -31.68 -21.21 14.29
N ARG A 389 -32.04 -20.01 13.84
CA ARG A 389 -31.35 -19.23 12.82
C ARG A 389 -30.88 -17.88 13.38
N SER A 390 -29.78 -17.38 12.87
CA SER A 390 -29.24 -16.08 13.23
C SER A 390 -29.30 -15.11 12.04
N LEU A 391 -29.80 -13.90 12.31
CA LEU A 391 -29.73 -12.77 11.37
C LEU A 391 -28.88 -11.66 12.00
N ASN A 392 -27.75 -11.37 11.40
CA ASN A 392 -26.88 -10.28 11.81
C ASN A 392 -27.07 -9.08 10.88
N LEU A 393 -27.33 -7.92 11.45
CA LEU A 393 -27.42 -6.65 10.75
C LEU A 393 -26.23 -5.78 11.15
N THR A 394 -25.56 -5.16 10.15
CA THR A 394 -24.58 -4.10 10.36
C THR A 394 -25.01 -2.90 9.52
N TYR A 395 -25.20 -1.75 10.14
CA TYR A 395 -25.62 -0.53 9.43
C TYR A 395 -24.95 0.69 10.03
N GLY A 396 -24.87 1.75 9.24
CA GLY A 396 -24.18 2.95 9.69
C GLY A 396 -24.01 4.00 8.63
N MET A 397 -23.16 4.97 8.94
CA MET A 397 -22.83 6.10 8.08
C MET A 397 -21.35 6.45 8.18
N ASP A 398 -20.85 7.09 7.11
CA ASP A 398 -19.51 7.61 7.00
C ASP A 398 -19.56 9.03 6.45
N TYR A 399 -18.66 9.87 6.91
CA TYR A 399 -18.40 11.18 6.33
C TYR A 399 -16.90 11.40 6.23
N ASP A 400 -16.41 11.80 5.06
CA ASP A 400 -15.04 12.21 4.80
C ASP A 400 -15.03 13.59 4.14
N PHE A 401 -14.14 14.46 4.58
CA PHE A 401 -13.85 15.73 3.94
C PHE A 401 -12.36 15.76 3.61
N GLU A 402 -12.03 15.90 2.34
CA GLU A 402 -10.67 15.89 1.80
C GLU A 402 -10.38 17.21 1.10
N GLN A 403 -9.24 17.81 1.45
CA GLN A 403 -8.67 18.97 0.76
C GLN A 403 -7.39 18.53 0.08
N GLY A 404 -7.25 18.81 -1.21
CA GLY A 404 -6.07 18.46 -1.99
C GLY A 404 -5.56 19.64 -2.78
N SER A 405 -4.24 19.87 -2.71
CA SER A 405 -3.52 20.83 -3.54
C SER A 405 -2.29 20.20 -4.18
N GLN A 406 -1.82 20.78 -5.27
CA GLN A 406 -0.58 20.36 -5.89
C GLN A 406 0.14 21.56 -6.50
N THR A 407 1.44 21.68 -6.18
CA THR A 407 2.33 22.69 -6.72
C THR A 407 3.42 22.10 -7.63
N ALA A 408 3.99 22.92 -8.47
CA ALA A 408 5.15 22.63 -9.31
C ALA A 408 6.20 23.73 -9.15
N GLN A 409 7.33 23.41 -8.49
CA GLN A 409 8.52 24.25 -8.45
C GLN A 409 9.22 24.18 -9.80
N GLN A 410 9.38 25.30 -10.48
CA GLN A 410 10.18 25.40 -11.70
C GLN A 410 11.65 25.64 -11.36
N TYR A 411 12.54 25.06 -12.16
CA TYR A 411 13.99 25.26 -12.08
C TYR A 411 14.52 25.96 -13.33
N ASN A 412 15.66 26.66 -13.20
CA ASN A 412 16.32 27.36 -14.28
C ASN A 412 16.83 26.37 -15.34
N LEU A 413 16.22 26.41 -16.52
CA LEU A 413 16.62 25.53 -17.62
C LEU A 413 18.05 25.75 -18.06
N GLY A 414 18.55 27.01 -18.06
CA GLY A 414 19.94 27.33 -18.46
C GLY A 414 20.97 26.72 -17.53
N THR A 415 20.77 26.83 -16.23
CA THR A 415 21.63 26.21 -15.20
C THR A 415 21.57 24.68 -15.30
N PHE A 416 20.38 24.13 -15.44
CA PHE A 416 20.18 22.69 -15.65
C PHE A 416 20.89 22.17 -16.89
N MET A 417 20.80 22.88 -18.02
CA MET A 417 21.50 22.51 -19.25
C MET A 417 23.03 22.62 -19.11
N ALA A 418 23.50 23.68 -18.48
CA ALA A 418 24.95 23.92 -18.30
C ALA A 418 25.61 22.87 -17.39
N SER A 419 24.86 22.29 -16.44
CA SER A 419 25.34 21.25 -15.52
C SER A 419 25.02 19.81 -16.00
N ASN A 420 24.54 19.60 -17.21
CA ASN A 420 24.03 18.31 -17.70
C ASN A 420 22.95 17.70 -16.79
N GLY A 421 22.09 18.55 -16.21
CA GLY A 421 20.96 18.09 -15.40
C GLY A 421 21.25 17.96 -13.90
N LEU A 422 22.42 18.36 -13.42
CA LEU A 422 22.83 18.13 -12.04
C LEU A 422 22.58 19.34 -11.11
N THR A 423 22.48 20.56 -11.63
CA THR A 423 22.19 21.75 -10.80
C THR A 423 20.78 22.23 -11.04
N LEU A 424 20.01 22.30 -9.96
CA LEU A 424 18.60 22.63 -9.93
C LEU A 424 18.39 23.94 -9.13
N ASP A 425 18.48 25.07 -9.87
CA ASP A 425 18.35 26.43 -9.35
C ASP A 425 16.86 26.83 -9.33
N PRO A 426 16.19 26.93 -8.15
CA PRO A 426 14.74 27.15 -8.06
C PRO A 426 14.35 28.55 -8.57
N GLN A 427 13.24 28.62 -9.30
CA GLN A 427 12.65 29.84 -9.81
C GLN A 427 11.24 30.05 -9.20
N ASN A 428 10.22 30.05 -10.04
CA ASN A 428 8.84 30.27 -9.62
C ASN A 428 8.16 28.95 -9.22
N GLU A 429 7.18 29.05 -8.33
CA GLU A 429 6.27 27.96 -8.01
C GLU A 429 4.89 28.24 -8.58
N TYR A 430 4.26 27.23 -9.16
CA TYR A 430 2.95 27.32 -9.81
C TYR A 430 1.99 26.27 -9.23
N ALA A 431 0.69 26.52 -9.31
CA ALA A 431 -0.31 25.48 -9.14
C ALA A 431 -0.16 24.42 -10.24
N PHE A 432 0.08 23.15 -9.88
CA PHE A 432 0.22 22.05 -10.86
C PHE A 432 -1.13 21.46 -11.28
N GLY A 433 -2.19 21.81 -10.61
CA GLY A 433 -3.60 21.55 -10.88
C GLY A 433 -4.45 22.45 -9.98
N PRO A 434 -5.76 22.50 -10.17
CA PRO A 434 -6.64 23.25 -9.28
C PRO A 434 -6.68 22.62 -7.90
N ASP A 435 -6.90 23.43 -6.86
CA ASP A 435 -7.25 22.92 -5.53
C ASP A 435 -8.65 22.29 -5.59
N VAL A 436 -8.83 21.17 -4.89
CA VAL A 436 -10.08 20.41 -4.88
C VAL A 436 -10.44 20.01 -3.47
N ASP A 437 -11.64 20.44 -3.05
CA ASP A 437 -12.28 20.04 -1.81
C ASP A 437 -13.34 18.97 -2.10
N THR A 438 -13.25 17.80 -1.47
CA THR A 438 -14.17 16.69 -1.70
C THR A 438 -14.83 16.23 -0.42
N SER A 439 -16.17 16.30 -0.37
CA SER A 439 -17.01 15.73 0.68
C SER A 439 -17.60 14.41 0.22
N LYS A 440 -17.50 13.37 1.05
CA LYS A 440 -18.08 12.04 0.81
C LYS A 440 -18.99 11.67 1.97
N PHE A 441 -20.26 11.42 1.70
CA PHE A 441 -21.22 10.95 2.68
C PHE A 441 -21.80 9.61 2.25
N GLY A 442 -21.76 8.60 3.12
CA GLY A 442 -22.25 7.26 2.81
C GLY A 442 -23.17 6.70 3.88
N LEU A 443 -24.22 6.04 3.45
CA LEU A 443 -25.10 5.22 4.28
C LEU A 443 -25.00 3.77 3.83
N PHE A 444 -24.91 2.83 4.76
CA PHE A 444 -24.83 1.41 4.43
C PHE A 444 -25.67 0.53 5.35
N LEU A 445 -26.10 -0.59 4.79
CA LEU A 445 -26.74 -1.70 5.50
C LEU A 445 -26.18 -3.01 4.95
N GLN A 446 -25.79 -3.90 5.85
CA GLN A 446 -25.36 -5.26 5.53
C GLN A 446 -26.15 -6.25 6.36
N THR A 447 -26.48 -7.38 5.75
CA THR A 447 -27.18 -8.49 6.41
C THR A 447 -26.38 -9.77 6.21
N GLN A 448 -26.39 -10.61 7.22
CA GLN A 448 -25.88 -11.98 7.15
C GLN A 448 -26.93 -12.88 7.78
N PHE A 449 -27.37 -13.90 7.06
CA PHE A 449 -28.43 -14.80 7.47
C PHE A 449 -28.01 -16.26 7.31
N ASP A 450 -28.06 -17.01 8.40
CA ASP A 450 -27.82 -18.45 8.44
C ASP A 450 -29.10 -19.19 8.00
N VAL A 451 -29.19 -19.49 6.70
CA VAL A 451 -30.36 -20.17 6.12
C VAL A 451 -30.45 -21.61 6.61
N THR A 452 -29.30 -22.29 6.65
CA THR A 452 -29.13 -23.65 7.22
C THR A 452 -27.82 -23.69 8.01
N ASP A 453 -27.53 -24.77 8.69
CA ASP A 453 -26.27 -24.98 9.40
C ASP A 453 -25.05 -24.98 8.42
N HIS A 454 -25.31 -25.14 7.13
CA HIS A 454 -24.29 -25.19 6.07
C HIS A 454 -24.35 -24.00 5.12
N LEU A 455 -25.44 -23.23 5.07
CA LEU A 455 -25.62 -22.13 4.10
C LEU A 455 -25.80 -20.80 4.79
N ASN A 456 -24.87 -19.91 4.59
CA ASN A 456 -24.92 -18.50 4.99
C ASN A 456 -25.11 -17.62 3.74
N LEU A 457 -26.06 -16.70 3.79
CA LEU A 457 -26.30 -15.68 2.77
C LEU A 457 -25.94 -14.30 3.30
N GLN A 458 -25.35 -13.49 2.45
CA GLN A 458 -24.97 -12.12 2.74
C GLN A 458 -25.56 -11.18 1.70
N ALA A 459 -26.05 -10.03 2.13
CA ALA A 459 -26.49 -8.98 1.23
C ALA A 459 -26.15 -7.61 1.83
N GLY A 460 -25.86 -6.66 0.97
CA GLY A 460 -25.56 -5.30 1.40
C GLY A 460 -25.94 -4.26 0.35
N ILE A 461 -26.24 -3.08 0.84
CA ILE A 461 -26.48 -1.89 0.04
C ILE A 461 -25.73 -0.72 0.67
N ARG A 462 -25.12 0.10 -0.17
CA ARG A 462 -24.54 1.38 0.19
C ARG A 462 -25.06 2.45 -0.76
N HIS A 463 -25.48 3.56 -0.21
CA HIS A 463 -25.70 4.79 -0.96
C HIS A 463 -24.63 5.80 -0.56
N GLU A 464 -23.94 6.36 -1.54
CA GLU A 464 -22.86 7.30 -1.36
C GLU A 464 -23.09 8.54 -2.20
N ARG A 465 -22.93 9.70 -1.59
CA ARG A 465 -22.92 10.99 -2.25
C ARG A 465 -21.54 11.62 -2.11
N ILE A 466 -21.02 12.09 -3.23
CA ILE A 466 -19.72 12.74 -3.34
C ILE A 466 -19.91 14.09 -4.01
N ASP A 467 -19.53 15.16 -3.31
CA ASP A 467 -19.53 16.52 -3.79
C ASP A 467 -18.07 17.02 -3.83
N SER A 468 -17.54 17.35 -5.02
CA SER A 468 -16.20 17.91 -5.18
C SER A 468 -16.31 19.34 -5.68
N GLU A 469 -15.69 20.27 -4.96
CA GLU A 469 -15.57 21.67 -5.33
C GLU A 469 -14.17 21.93 -5.88
N VAL A 470 -14.09 22.33 -7.13
CA VAL A 470 -12.85 22.68 -7.83
C VAL A 470 -12.72 24.20 -7.83
N GLN A 471 -11.58 24.70 -7.35
CA GLN A 471 -11.31 26.13 -7.30
C GLN A 471 -10.93 26.67 -8.69
N ASP A 472 -11.14 27.98 -8.91
CA ASP A 472 -10.63 28.68 -10.09
C ASP A 472 -9.09 28.58 -10.09
N SER A 473 -8.50 28.31 -11.25
CA SER A 473 -7.05 28.17 -11.35
C SER A 473 -6.52 28.64 -12.72
N ILE A 474 -5.23 28.92 -12.77
CA ILE A 474 -4.50 29.07 -14.03
C ILE A 474 -3.66 27.81 -14.20
N PRO A 475 -3.86 27.02 -15.27
CA PRO A 475 -3.02 25.86 -15.55
C PRO A 475 -1.55 26.25 -15.55
N TYR A 476 -0.68 25.38 -14.99
CA TYR A 476 0.74 25.71 -14.84
C TYR A 476 1.44 26.04 -16.17
N SER A 477 1.03 25.41 -17.27
CA SER A 477 1.51 25.69 -18.63
C SER A 477 1.22 27.13 -19.05
N GLU A 478 0.01 27.60 -18.79
CA GLU A 478 -0.46 28.96 -19.07
C GLU A 478 0.30 30.01 -18.23
N ALA A 479 0.48 29.72 -16.93
CA ALA A 479 1.19 30.59 -16.01
C ALA A 479 2.68 30.74 -16.39
N MET A 480 3.36 29.64 -16.70
CA MET A 480 4.75 29.65 -17.14
C MET A 480 4.95 30.41 -18.46
N VAL A 481 4.01 30.28 -19.40
CA VAL A 481 4.07 31.02 -20.66
C VAL A 481 3.83 32.51 -20.43
N ALA A 482 2.92 32.88 -19.54
CA ALA A 482 2.66 34.28 -19.21
C ALA A 482 3.89 34.95 -18.56
N ASP A 483 4.59 34.24 -17.70
CA ASP A 483 5.85 34.75 -17.08
C ASP A 483 6.97 34.89 -18.12
N ALA A 484 7.07 33.95 -19.07
CA ALA A 484 8.08 33.97 -20.13
C ALA A 484 7.79 34.99 -21.25
N ILE A 485 6.49 35.27 -21.51
CA ILE A 485 6.02 36.16 -22.58
C ILE A 485 5.11 37.23 -21.98
N PRO A 486 5.60 38.40 -21.59
CA PRO A 486 4.82 39.43 -20.87
C PRO A 486 3.57 39.95 -21.63
N THR A 487 3.49 39.71 -22.92
CA THR A 487 2.33 40.11 -23.75
C THR A 487 1.27 39.00 -23.83
N TYR A 488 1.53 37.84 -23.31
CA TYR A 488 0.60 36.73 -23.26
C TYR A 488 -0.34 36.86 -22.07
N THR A 489 -1.63 36.68 -22.31
CA THR A 489 -2.64 36.63 -21.24
C THR A 489 -2.99 35.15 -20.98
N PRO A 490 -2.73 34.61 -19.80
CA PRO A 490 -2.99 33.21 -19.51
C PRO A 490 -4.49 32.94 -19.50
N VAL A 491 -4.87 31.76 -19.95
CA VAL A 491 -6.23 31.28 -19.92
C VAL A 491 -6.52 30.61 -18.60
N ALA A 492 -7.49 31.16 -17.86
CA ALA A 492 -7.93 30.59 -16.59
C ALA A 492 -8.91 29.43 -16.80
N LEU A 493 -8.83 28.42 -15.96
CA LEU A 493 -9.85 27.41 -15.76
C LEU A 493 -10.84 27.92 -14.73
N ASN A 494 -12.10 28.06 -15.12
CA ASN A 494 -13.16 28.34 -14.13
C ASN A 494 -13.44 27.06 -13.35
N GLY A 495 -13.43 27.18 -12.05
CA GLY A 495 -13.83 26.13 -11.13
C GLY A 495 -15.29 25.72 -11.25
N GLY A 496 -15.73 24.85 -10.39
CA GLY A 496 -17.10 24.38 -10.40
C GLY A 496 -17.33 23.24 -9.43
N THR A 497 -18.56 22.77 -9.34
CA THR A 497 -18.96 21.67 -8.45
C THR A 497 -19.30 20.43 -9.26
N ILE A 498 -18.72 19.30 -8.84
CA ILE A 498 -18.96 17.97 -9.39
C ILE A 498 -19.73 17.18 -8.34
N LYS A 499 -20.91 16.67 -8.67
CA LYS A 499 -21.77 15.91 -7.75
C LYS A 499 -22.07 14.54 -8.30
N HIS A 500 -21.81 13.51 -7.50
CA HIS A 500 -22.07 12.14 -7.84
C HIS A 500 -22.82 11.42 -6.73
N ASP A 501 -23.80 10.63 -7.13
CA ASP A 501 -24.52 9.70 -6.28
C ASP A 501 -24.31 8.27 -6.79
N ALA A 502 -23.92 7.36 -5.92
CA ALA A 502 -23.74 5.96 -6.25
C ALA A 502 -24.52 5.07 -5.29
N THR A 503 -25.31 4.14 -5.83
CA THR A 503 -25.89 3.05 -5.05
C THR A 503 -25.22 1.76 -5.46
N LEU A 504 -24.59 1.07 -4.49
CA LEU A 504 -23.76 -0.10 -4.69
C LEU A 504 -24.36 -1.27 -3.92
N PHE A 505 -24.32 -2.45 -4.54
CA PHE A 505 -24.87 -3.68 -3.97
C PHE A 505 -23.80 -4.73 -3.78
N ASN A 506 -23.97 -5.60 -2.79
CA ASN A 506 -23.27 -6.86 -2.69
C ASN A 506 -24.24 -7.99 -2.35
N LEU A 507 -23.95 -9.18 -2.87
CA LEU A 507 -24.67 -10.42 -2.60
C LEU A 507 -23.66 -11.55 -2.51
N GLY A 508 -23.74 -12.35 -1.45
CA GLY A 508 -22.80 -13.44 -1.23
C GLY A 508 -23.48 -14.67 -0.66
N ALA A 509 -22.92 -15.81 -0.95
CA ALA A 509 -23.31 -17.08 -0.36
C ALA A 509 -22.05 -17.87 0.01
N VAL A 510 -22.06 -18.46 1.20
CA VAL A 510 -21.05 -19.42 1.66
C VAL A 510 -21.74 -20.71 1.98
N TYR A 511 -21.26 -21.81 1.37
CA TYR A 511 -21.72 -23.14 1.67
C TYR A 511 -20.60 -23.96 2.31
N HIS A 512 -20.80 -24.39 3.55
CA HIS A 512 -19.90 -25.25 4.30
C HIS A 512 -20.06 -26.71 3.84
N LEU A 513 -19.14 -27.19 3.01
CA LEU A 513 -19.08 -28.61 2.60
C LEU A 513 -18.75 -29.50 3.79
N THR A 514 -17.85 -29.00 4.65
CA THR A 514 -17.48 -29.55 5.95
C THR A 514 -17.06 -28.38 6.85
N ASP A 515 -16.80 -28.60 8.14
CA ASP A 515 -16.26 -27.56 9.03
C ASP A 515 -14.94 -26.96 8.52
N ALA A 516 -14.16 -27.75 7.77
CA ALA A 516 -12.86 -27.34 7.22
C ALA A 516 -12.94 -26.77 5.80
N GLN A 517 -14.03 -26.99 5.06
CA GLN A 517 -14.11 -26.67 3.62
C GLN A 517 -15.35 -25.85 3.29
N GLN A 518 -15.17 -24.76 2.56
CA GLN A 518 -16.24 -23.90 2.08
C GLN A 518 -16.10 -23.66 0.58
N VAL A 519 -17.24 -23.54 -0.08
CA VAL A 519 -17.37 -22.90 -1.40
C VAL A 519 -18.15 -21.59 -1.21
N PHE A 520 -17.79 -20.59 -1.96
CA PHE A 520 -18.49 -19.31 -1.92
C PHE A 520 -18.72 -18.74 -3.31
N ALA A 521 -19.78 -17.98 -3.46
CA ALA A 521 -20.07 -17.15 -4.59
C ALA A 521 -20.33 -15.73 -4.11
N ASN A 522 -19.79 -14.75 -4.84
CA ASN A 522 -19.92 -13.34 -4.49
C ASN A 522 -20.20 -12.50 -5.74
N PHE A 523 -21.13 -11.57 -5.61
CA PHE A 523 -21.32 -10.42 -6.46
C PHE A 523 -21.13 -9.18 -5.62
N SER A 524 -20.27 -8.25 -6.06
CA SER A 524 -20.05 -7.00 -5.35
C SER A 524 -19.78 -5.85 -6.32
N GLN A 525 -20.15 -4.65 -5.92
CA GLN A 525 -19.91 -3.43 -6.68
C GLN A 525 -18.97 -2.52 -5.90
N GLY A 526 -18.11 -1.82 -6.61
CA GLY A 526 -17.26 -0.76 -6.09
C GLY A 526 -17.32 0.45 -7.02
N SER A 527 -16.95 1.60 -6.49
CA SER A 527 -16.80 2.83 -7.26
C SER A 527 -15.44 3.47 -7.00
N SER A 528 -14.92 4.23 -7.95
CA SER A 528 -13.77 5.09 -7.74
C SER A 528 -13.98 6.42 -8.46
N LEU A 529 -13.55 7.51 -7.82
CA LEU A 529 -13.39 8.78 -8.49
C LEU A 529 -12.04 8.79 -9.21
N PRO A 530 -11.99 9.35 -10.43
CA PRO A 530 -10.71 9.65 -11.05
C PRO A 530 -9.98 10.76 -10.27
N ASP A 531 -8.68 10.87 -10.45
CA ASP A 531 -7.87 11.97 -9.90
C ASP A 531 -8.24 13.28 -10.63
N ILE A 532 -9.14 14.07 -10.03
CA ILE A 532 -9.70 15.29 -10.62
C ILE A 532 -8.59 16.31 -10.90
N GLN A 533 -7.63 16.47 -9.99
CA GLN A 533 -6.51 17.40 -10.16
C GLN A 533 -5.68 17.04 -11.39
N ARG A 534 -5.38 15.76 -11.61
CA ARG A 534 -4.65 15.30 -12.80
C ARG A 534 -5.47 15.41 -14.08
N MET A 535 -6.78 15.22 -14.01
CA MET A 535 -7.66 15.43 -15.18
C MET A 535 -7.66 16.87 -15.64
N LEU A 536 -7.57 17.82 -14.70
CA LEU A 536 -7.71 19.25 -14.98
C LEU A 536 -6.38 20.00 -15.20
N ARG A 537 -5.22 19.30 -15.15
CA ARG A 537 -3.90 19.92 -15.35
C ARG A 537 -3.73 20.62 -16.68
N ASP A 538 -4.34 20.08 -17.73
CA ASP A 538 -4.15 20.55 -19.11
C ASP A 538 -5.44 20.36 -19.92
N VAL A 539 -6.44 21.13 -19.54
CA VAL A 539 -7.73 21.15 -20.23
C VAL A 539 -7.86 22.42 -21.07
N PRO A 540 -8.58 22.36 -22.22
CA PRO A 540 -8.76 23.53 -23.05
C PRO A 540 -9.62 24.58 -22.33
N ALA A 541 -9.46 25.85 -22.72
CA ALA A 541 -10.21 26.99 -22.18
C ALA A 541 -11.76 26.83 -22.23
N SER A 542 -12.24 25.99 -23.15
CA SER A 542 -13.67 25.70 -23.30
C SER A 542 -14.16 24.61 -22.35
N PHE A 543 -13.26 24.01 -21.53
CA PHE A 543 -13.64 22.95 -20.61
C PHE A 543 -14.52 23.51 -19.49
N THR A 544 -15.58 22.80 -19.18
CA THR A 544 -16.51 23.18 -18.10
C THR A 544 -16.44 22.09 -17.01
N VAL A 545 -16.08 22.51 -15.80
CA VAL A 545 -16.08 21.64 -14.63
C VAL A 545 -17.51 21.37 -14.17
N ASN A 546 -18.00 20.16 -14.38
CA ASN A 546 -19.32 19.74 -13.92
C ASN A 546 -19.43 18.20 -13.88
N SER A 547 -20.55 17.69 -13.35
CA SER A 547 -20.82 16.25 -13.20
C SER A 547 -21.00 15.47 -14.51
N GLN A 548 -21.13 16.15 -15.66
CA GLN A 548 -21.25 15.49 -16.98
C GLN A 548 -19.88 15.24 -17.63
N THR A 549 -18.86 16.00 -17.21
CA THR A 549 -17.50 15.90 -17.76
C THR A 549 -16.59 15.00 -16.94
N ILE A 550 -16.92 14.77 -15.67
CA ILE A 550 -16.12 13.95 -14.74
C ILE A 550 -17.06 12.97 -14.02
N ASP A 551 -17.03 11.71 -14.39
CA ASP A 551 -17.89 10.65 -13.86
C ASP A 551 -17.11 9.59 -13.09
N PRO A 552 -17.63 9.04 -11.98
CA PRO A 552 -17.01 7.91 -11.29
C PRO A 552 -17.04 6.63 -12.13
N ILE A 553 -16.06 5.77 -11.90
CA ILE A 553 -16.00 4.45 -12.51
C ILE A 553 -16.66 3.45 -11.57
N LYS A 554 -17.72 2.79 -12.02
CA LYS A 554 -18.38 1.71 -11.30
C LYS A 554 -17.88 0.36 -11.80
N VAL A 555 -17.51 -0.51 -10.88
CA VAL A 555 -17.00 -1.84 -11.18
C VAL A 555 -17.94 -2.89 -10.59
N ASN A 556 -18.36 -3.84 -11.42
CA ASN A 556 -19.03 -5.07 -10.98
C ASN A 556 -18.00 -6.17 -10.83
N ASN A 557 -18.04 -6.90 -9.74
CA ASN A 557 -17.15 -8.02 -9.46
C ASN A 557 -17.96 -9.28 -9.18
N TYR A 558 -17.58 -10.38 -9.83
CA TYR A 558 -18.15 -11.71 -9.67
C TYR A 558 -17.06 -12.69 -9.27
N GLU A 559 -17.28 -13.45 -8.22
CA GLU A 559 -16.32 -14.44 -7.72
C GLU A 559 -17.00 -15.78 -7.49
N LEU A 560 -16.23 -16.84 -7.75
CA LEU A 560 -16.54 -18.19 -7.32
C LEU A 560 -15.25 -18.81 -6.76
N GLY A 561 -15.29 -19.26 -5.51
CA GLY A 561 -14.11 -19.78 -4.84
C GLY A 561 -14.39 -20.99 -3.98
N TRP A 562 -13.31 -21.72 -3.73
CA TRP A 562 -13.21 -22.80 -2.75
C TRP A 562 -12.04 -22.54 -1.82
N ARG A 563 -12.22 -22.87 -0.56
CA ARG A 563 -11.16 -22.80 0.45
C ARG A 563 -11.24 -23.96 1.42
N VAL A 564 -10.09 -24.31 1.97
CA VAL A 564 -9.94 -25.35 2.99
C VAL A 564 -8.93 -24.90 4.05
N GLN A 565 -9.28 -25.13 5.30
CA GLN A 565 -8.39 -25.02 6.44
C GLN A 565 -8.55 -26.28 7.29
N ALA A 566 -7.68 -27.25 7.11
CA ALA A 566 -7.81 -28.55 7.74
C ALA A 566 -6.83 -28.74 8.90
N ALA A 567 -7.25 -29.51 9.88
CA ALA A 567 -6.45 -29.81 11.08
C ALA A 567 -5.10 -30.52 10.79
N ASN A 568 -4.97 -31.18 9.62
CA ASN A 568 -3.71 -31.77 9.18
C ASN A 568 -2.68 -30.76 8.65
N GLY A 569 -2.94 -29.46 8.79
CA GLY A 569 -2.05 -28.38 8.37
C GLY A 569 -2.18 -27.99 6.88
N LEU A 570 -3.23 -28.46 6.18
CA LEU A 570 -3.55 -27.99 4.83
C LEU A 570 -4.38 -26.69 4.92
N ASN A 571 -3.86 -25.62 4.33
CA ASN A 571 -4.56 -24.37 4.09
C ASN A 571 -4.44 -24.04 2.61
N ALA A 572 -5.56 -23.96 1.90
CA ALA A 572 -5.56 -23.66 0.47
C ALA A 572 -6.82 -22.89 0.06
N SER A 573 -6.69 -22.07 -0.96
CA SER A 573 -7.84 -21.46 -1.63
C SER A 573 -7.59 -21.34 -3.12
N VAL A 574 -8.67 -21.39 -3.89
CA VAL A 574 -8.69 -21.09 -5.32
C VAL A 574 -9.94 -20.28 -5.61
N THR A 575 -9.77 -19.15 -6.28
CA THR A 575 -10.86 -18.27 -6.69
C THR A 575 -10.74 -17.92 -8.16
N THR A 576 -11.85 -17.99 -8.89
CA THR A 576 -12.01 -17.40 -10.21
C THR A 576 -12.78 -16.10 -10.08
N PHE A 577 -12.41 -15.09 -10.84
CA PHE A 577 -13.05 -13.78 -10.79
C PHE A 577 -13.26 -13.19 -12.18
N TYR A 578 -14.28 -12.34 -12.29
CA TYR A 578 -14.59 -11.53 -13.45
C TYR A 578 -15.05 -10.16 -12.99
N ASN A 579 -14.40 -9.11 -13.49
CA ASN A 579 -14.74 -7.71 -13.20
C ASN A 579 -15.07 -7.02 -14.51
N ASP A 580 -16.12 -6.20 -14.51
CA ASP A 580 -16.44 -5.31 -15.63
C ASP A 580 -16.75 -3.90 -15.17
N SER A 581 -16.49 -2.93 -16.04
CA SER A 581 -16.88 -1.52 -15.90
C SER A 581 -17.26 -0.96 -17.27
N ASP A 582 -18.13 0.04 -17.27
CA ASP A 582 -18.57 0.80 -18.46
C ASP A 582 -17.61 1.92 -18.85
N LYS A 583 -16.59 2.15 -18.04
CA LYS A 583 -15.57 3.18 -18.23
C LYS A 583 -14.17 2.61 -18.04
N SER A 584 -13.20 3.21 -18.71
CA SER A 584 -11.79 2.92 -18.55
C SER A 584 -10.99 4.20 -18.33
N LEU A 585 -9.76 4.05 -17.78
CA LEU A 585 -8.81 5.14 -17.60
C LEU A 585 -7.74 5.07 -18.67
N LYS A 586 -7.43 6.23 -19.26
CA LYS A 586 -6.29 6.41 -20.16
C LYS A 586 -5.35 7.44 -19.56
N PHE A 587 -4.07 7.12 -19.60
CA PHE A 587 -3.01 8.02 -19.20
C PHE A 587 -2.57 8.88 -20.39
N GLY A 588 -2.53 10.21 -20.21
CA GLY A 588 -2.20 11.17 -21.25
C GLY A 588 -0.79 11.75 -21.10
N ARG A 589 -0.13 12.01 -22.24
CA ARG A 589 1.11 12.78 -22.36
C ARG A 589 0.85 14.06 -23.13
N PRO A 590 1.65 15.12 -22.97
CA PRO A 590 2.90 15.21 -22.18
C PRO A 590 2.68 15.53 -20.70
N ASN A 591 1.52 16.02 -20.28
CA ASN A 591 1.33 16.62 -18.96
C ASN A 591 0.84 15.62 -17.89
N TYR A 592 0.98 14.32 -18.14
CA TYR A 592 0.60 13.23 -17.22
C TYR A 592 -0.84 13.33 -16.73
N THR A 593 -1.74 13.72 -17.64
CA THR A 593 -3.18 13.80 -17.38
C THR A 593 -3.83 12.44 -17.32
N ILE A 594 -5.00 12.34 -16.70
CA ILE A 594 -5.88 11.17 -16.73
C ILE A 594 -7.13 11.54 -17.50
N GLU A 595 -7.54 10.67 -18.43
CA GLU A 595 -8.76 10.78 -19.21
C GLU A 595 -9.67 9.60 -18.88
N VAL A 596 -10.93 9.86 -18.55
CA VAL A 596 -11.96 8.83 -18.41
C VAL A 596 -12.60 8.61 -19.77
N LEU A 597 -12.55 7.38 -20.24
CA LEU A 597 -13.13 6.97 -21.51
C LEU A 597 -14.44 6.22 -21.27
N ASP A 598 -15.49 6.56 -22.00
CA ASP A 598 -16.76 5.84 -22.05
C ASP A 598 -16.61 4.55 -22.89
N THR A 599 -15.80 3.64 -22.40
CA THR A 599 -15.52 2.36 -23.05
C THR A 599 -15.51 1.23 -22.06
N ASP A 600 -16.14 0.11 -22.43
CA ASP A 600 -16.17 -1.08 -21.57
C ASP A 600 -14.76 -1.59 -21.27
N GLU A 601 -14.54 -1.94 -20.02
CA GLU A 601 -13.33 -2.60 -19.58
C GLU A 601 -13.69 -3.86 -18.78
N ARG A 602 -12.94 -4.95 -18.99
CA ARG A 602 -13.09 -6.21 -18.25
C ARG A 602 -11.76 -6.75 -17.78
N VAL A 603 -11.76 -7.31 -16.57
CA VAL A 603 -10.60 -8.01 -16.02
C VAL A 603 -11.07 -9.34 -15.42
N TYR A 604 -10.40 -10.44 -15.74
CA TYR A 604 -10.76 -11.76 -15.26
C TYR A 604 -9.53 -12.62 -15.02
N GLY A 605 -9.69 -13.63 -14.19
CA GLY A 605 -8.56 -14.49 -13.86
C GLY A 605 -8.85 -15.55 -12.83
N VAL A 606 -7.76 -16.14 -12.38
CA VAL A 606 -7.74 -17.13 -11.30
C VAL A 606 -6.59 -16.80 -10.34
N GLU A 607 -6.85 -16.90 -9.05
CA GLU A 607 -5.84 -16.78 -8.02
C GLU A 607 -5.98 -17.87 -6.96
N GLY A 608 -4.91 -18.18 -6.28
CA GLY A 608 -4.94 -19.16 -5.21
C GLY A 608 -3.68 -19.18 -4.39
N ASN A 609 -3.81 -19.76 -3.21
CA ASN A 609 -2.71 -20.04 -2.31
C ASN A 609 -2.79 -21.48 -1.81
N LEU A 610 -1.64 -22.01 -1.43
CA LEU A 610 -1.48 -23.30 -0.80
C LEU A 610 -0.42 -23.19 0.29
N SER A 611 -0.71 -23.74 1.47
CA SER A 611 0.28 -24.02 2.51
C SER A 611 -0.04 -25.39 3.10
N TYR A 612 0.97 -26.25 3.21
CA TYR A 612 0.82 -27.59 3.75
C TYR A 612 1.96 -27.96 4.66
N ARG A 613 1.61 -28.43 5.85
CA ARG A 613 2.58 -28.95 6.83
C ARG A 613 2.91 -30.40 6.50
N LEU A 614 4.01 -30.62 5.76
CA LEU A 614 4.49 -31.96 5.38
C LEU A 614 4.91 -32.79 6.59
N GLN A 615 5.54 -32.11 7.58
CA GLN A 615 5.95 -32.69 8.86
C GLN A 615 5.71 -31.60 9.95
N PRO A 616 5.69 -31.95 11.23
CA PRO A 616 5.49 -30.98 12.31
C PRO A 616 6.42 -29.76 12.25
N ASN A 617 7.60 -29.96 11.67
CA ASN A 617 8.66 -28.93 11.54
C ASN A 617 8.96 -28.55 10.09
N TRP A 618 8.15 -28.97 9.11
CA TRP A 618 8.38 -28.64 7.71
C TRP A 618 7.09 -28.27 6.99
N THR A 619 7.04 -27.01 6.55
CA THR A 619 5.91 -26.44 5.81
C THR A 619 6.36 -26.04 4.41
N VAL A 620 5.53 -26.35 3.42
CA VAL A 620 5.71 -25.91 2.04
C VAL A 620 4.46 -25.16 1.57
N GLY A 621 4.64 -24.23 0.64
CA GLY A 621 3.50 -23.51 0.12
C GLY A 621 3.86 -22.60 -1.03
N GLY A 622 2.88 -21.81 -1.45
CA GLY A 622 3.05 -20.84 -2.51
C GLY A 622 1.74 -20.19 -2.91
N THR A 623 1.84 -19.24 -3.81
CA THR A 623 0.69 -18.51 -4.37
C THR A 623 0.79 -18.48 -5.89
N MET A 624 -0.34 -18.31 -6.56
CA MET A 624 -0.39 -18.10 -8.01
C MET A 624 -1.55 -17.18 -8.37
N ALA A 625 -1.30 -16.27 -9.31
CA ALA A 625 -2.35 -15.44 -9.91
C ALA A 625 -2.12 -15.30 -11.41
N TYR A 626 -3.16 -15.54 -12.18
CA TYR A 626 -3.23 -15.21 -13.60
C TYR A 626 -4.38 -14.26 -13.82
N THR A 627 -4.05 -13.07 -14.32
CA THR A 627 -5.02 -12.00 -14.57
C THR A 627 -4.92 -11.57 -16.04
N ARG A 628 -6.05 -11.31 -16.66
CA ARG A 628 -6.16 -10.75 -18.00
C ARG A 628 -7.11 -9.59 -18.00
N GLY A 629 -6.70 -8.45 -18.55
CA GLY A 629 -7.50 -7.24 -18.65
C GLY A 629 -7.62 -6.76 -20.09
N GLN A 630 -8.79 -6.27 -20.46
CA GLN A 630 -9.09 -5.78 -21.81
C GLN A 630 -10.03 -4.59 -21.74
N PHE A 631 -9.87 -3.64 -22.65
CA PHE A 631 -10.80 -2.53 -22.87
C PHE A 631 -11.29 -2.50 -24.31
N LYS A 632 -12.44 -1.91 -24.57
CA LYS A 632 -12.91 -1.66 -25.95
C LYS A 632 -12.24 -0.40 -26.48
N ASN A 633 -11.57 -0.50 -27.62
CA ASN A 633 -11.06 0.67 -28.32
C ASN A 633 -12.18 1.43 -29.08
N THR A 634 -11.87 2.58 -29.66
CA THR A 634 -12.83 3.42 -30.42
C THR A 634 -13.50 2.71 -31.60
N ALA A 635 -12.91 1.63 -32.09
CA ALA A 635 -13.49 0.77 -33.15
C ALA A 635 -14.37 -0.37 -32.57
N GLY A 636 -14.63 -0.38 -31.25
CA GLY A 636 -15.43 -1.39 -30.56
C GLY A 636 -14.75 -2.77 -30.44
N LYS A 637 -13.43 -2.84 -30.61
CA LYS A 637 -12.65 -4.09 -30.49
C LYS A 637 -11.99 -4.21 -29.14
N TRP A 638 -12.00 -5.39 -28.56
CA TRP A 638 -11.27 -5.68 -27.32
C TRP A 638 -9.77 -5.63 -27.56
N GLN A 639 -9.08 -4.84 -26.76
CA GLN A 639 -7.63 -4.65 -26.74
C GLN A 639 -7.10 -4.90 -25.35
N GLU A 640 -5.93 -5.55 -25.23
CA GLU A 640 -5.31 -5.85 -23.94
C GLU A 640 -4.88 -4.58 -23.20
N LEU A 641 -5.12 -4.56 -21.89
CA LEU A 641 -4.55 -3.57 -20.98
C LEU A 641 -3.05 -3.80 -20.83
N ASP A 642 -2.31 -2.73 -20.59
CA ASP A 642 -0.86 -2.79 -20.33
C ASP A 642 -0.53 -3.40 -18.96
N ALA A 643 0.76 -3.66 -18.75
CA ALA A 643 1.24 -4.34 -17.54
C ALA A 643 1.31 -3.43 -16.30
N ILE A 644 1.23 -2.10 -16.43
CA ILE A 644 1.03 -1.18 -15.30
C ILE A 644 -0.34 -1.45 -14.65
N ARG A 645 -1.34 -1.73 -15.50
CA ARG A 645 -2.70 -2.02 -15.05
C ARG A 645 -2.85 -3.48 -14.62
N VAL A 646 -2.38 -4.41 -15.43
CA VAL A 646 -2.59 -5.85 -15.22
C VAL A 646 -1.27 -6.59 -15.26
N ALA A 647 -0.74 -6.93 -14.09
CA ALA A 647 0.50 -7.68 -13.98
C ALA A 647 0.44 -9.02 -14.73
N PRO A 648 1.56 -9.49 -15.32
CA PRO A 648 1.68 -10.83 -15.88
C PRO A 648 1.42 -11.93 -14.84
N LEU A 649 1.41 -13.19 -15.30
CA LEU A 649 1.36 -14.36 -14.40
C LEU A 649 2.39 -14.20 -13.29
N LYS A 650 1.93 -14.28 -12.04
CA LYS A 650 2.75 -14.25 -10.83
C LYS A 650 2.63 -15.57 -10.10
N GLY A 651 3.76 -16.13 -9.69
CA GLY A 651 3.82 -17.30 -8.84
C GLY A 651 4.85 -17.13 -7.74
N THR A 652 4.54 -17.64 -6.55
CA THR A 652 5.50 -17.76 -5.43
C THR A 652 5.53 -19.19 -4.93
N ALA A 653 6.65 -19.61 -4.39
CA ALA A 653 6.79 -20.89 -3.70
C ALA A 653 7.70 -20.73 -2.49
N PHE A 654 7.45 -21.48 -1.44
CA PHE A 654 8.35 -21.51 -0.28
C PHE A 654 8.45 -22.91 0.32
N SER A 655 9.56 -23.14 1.01
CA SER A 655 9.80 -24.29 1.86
C SER A 655 10.45 -23.79 3.13
N GLU A 656 9.86 -24.11 4.29
CA GLU A 656 10.27 -23.63 5.59
C GLU A 656 10.48 -24.80 6.56
N TRP A 657 11.64 -24.84 7.17
CA TRP A 657 12.03 -25.82 8.18
C TRP A 657 12.20 -25.13 9.52
N GLN A 658 11.54 -25.65 10.53
CA GLN A 658 11.75 -25.34 11.93
C GLN A 658 12.63 -26.42 12.53
N PHE A 659 13.94 -26.22 12.62
CA PHE A 659 14.87 -27.25 13.11
C PHE A 659 14.64 -27.58 14.58
N ASN A 660 14.30 -26.56 15.37
CA ASN A 660 13.89 -26.63 16.75
C ASN A 660 13.14 -25.34 17.12
N ASN A 661 12.77 -25.13 18.36
CA ASN A 661 12.07 -23.91 18.78
C ASN A 661 12.87 -22.61 18.57
N ASP A 662 14.18 -22.73 18.36
CA ASP A 662 15.12 -21.60 18.32
C ASP A 662 15.66 -21.30 16.92
N MET A 663 15.44 -22.18 15.93
CA MET A 663 16.04 -22.04 14.60
C MET A 663 15.06 -22.40 13.49
N SER A 664 14.92 -21.50 12.52
CA SER A 664 14.16 -21.72 11.29
C SER A 664 14.96 -21.32 10.05
N LEU A 665 14.67 -21.98 8.94
CA LEU A 665 15.19 -21.67 7.61
C LEU A 665 14.04 -21.70 6.60
N ARG A 666 13.89 -20.64 5.84
CA ARG A 666 12.95 -20.54 4.73
C ARG A 666 13.71 -20.27 3.44
N VAL A 667 13.38 -21.04 2.42
CA VAL A 667 13.76 -20.78 1.03
C VAL A 667 12.48 -20.43 0.29
N GLN A 668 12.48 -19.32 -0.42
CA GLN A 668 11.31 -18.86 -1.17
C GLN A 668 11.71 -18.33 -2.53
N ALA A 669 10.79 -18.37 -3.49
CA ALA A 669 10.99 -17.89 -4.85
C ALA A 669 9.77 -17.09 -5.34
N LEU A 670 10.05 -16.07 -6.15
CA LEU A 670 9.07 -15.30 -6.91
C LEU A 670 9.35 -15.52 -8.39
N ALA A 671 8.31 -15.77 -9.18
CA ALA A 671 8.39 -15.83 -10.63
C ALA A 671 7.31 -14.95 -11.25
N ILE A 672 7.71 -14.14 -12.22
CA ILE A 672 6.83 -13.28 -13.04
C ILE A 672 6.95 -13.73 -14.49
N GLY A 673 5.81 -13.98 -15.14
CA GLY A 673 5.75 -14.36 -16.54
C GLY A 673 6.02 -13.18 -17.49
N GLY A 674 6.48 -13.48 -18.70
CA GLY A 674 6.57 -12.48 -19.77
C GLY A 674 5.23 -12.26 -20.48
N THR A 675 5.04 -11.09 -21.09
CA THR A 675 3.88 -10.78 -21.94
C THR A 675 4.17 -9.70 -22.95
N ASP A 676 3.70 -9.92 -24.19
CA ASP A 676 3.75 -8.97 -25.30
C ASP A 676 2.35 -8.68 -25.89
N LYS A 677 1.30 -9.14 -25.19
CA LYS A 677 -0.07 -9.10 -25.71
C LYS A 677 -0.55 -7.67 -25.97
N ALA A 678 -0.35 -6.78 -25.00
CA ALA A 678 -0.75 -5.38 -25.13
C ALA A 678 0.02 -4.68 -26.27
N LYS A 679 1.32 -4.96 -26.42
CA LYS A 679 2.16 -4.48 -27.52
C LYS A 679 1.63 -4.93 -28.88
N LYS A 680 1.33 -6.25 -29.03
CA LYS A 680 0.78 -6.81 -30.27
C LYS A 680 -0.55 -6.21 -30.65
N ASP A 681 -1.46 -6.02 -29.68
CA ASP A 681 -2.75 -5.40 -29.91
C ASP A 681 -2.61 -3.91 -30.28
N ALA A 682 -1.74 -3.17 -29.61
CA ALA A 682 -1.48 -1.78 -29.92
C ALA A 682 -0.96 -1.59 -31.36
N VAL A 683 -0.01 -2.40 -31.78
CA VAL A 683 0.49 -2.42 -33.18
C VAL A 683 -0.64 -2.75 -34.16
N LYS A 684 -1.45 -3.76 -33.84
CA LYS A 684 -2.57 -4.19 -34.69
C LYS A 684 -3.64 -3.12 -34.88
N TYR A 685 -3.91 -2.33 -33.85
CA TYR A 685 -4.97 -1.32 -33.86
C TYR A 685 -4.47 0.12 -34.05
N GLY A 686 -3.16 0.32 -34.19
CA GLY A 686 -2.54 1.65 -34.42
C GLY A 686 -2.62 2.57 -33.21
N SER A 687 -2.62 2.01 -31.99
CA SER A 687 -2.60 2.79 -30.75
C SER A 687 -1.16 2.94 -30.21
N THR A 688 -0.99 3.77 -29.18
CA THR A 688 0.30 3.91 -28.47
C THR A 688 0.79 2.52 -28.01
N VAL A 689 2.01 2.18 -28.38
CA VAL A 689 2.58 0.85 -28.13
C VAL A 689 3.15 0.80 -26.72
N PRO A 690 2.59 0.00 -25.81
CA PRO A 690 3.16 -0.23 -24.49
C PRO A 690 4.39 -1.13 -24.55
N ALA A 691 5.19 -1.13 -23.49
CA ALA A 691 6.33 -2.00 -23.37
C ALA A 691 5.95 -3.49 -23.34
N GLU A 692 6.83 -4.33 -23.84
CA GLU A 692 6.82 -5.77 -23.62
C GLU A 692 7.42 -6.07 -22.25
N ILE A 693 6.88 -7.06 -21.54
CA ILE A 693 7.41 -7.49 -20.25
C ILE A 693 8.21 -8.78 -20.42
N ASN A 694 9.47 -8.72 -20.10
CA ASN A 694 10.34 -9.88 -19.97
C ASN A 694 10.12 -10.50 -18.58
N GLY A 695 9.82 -11.81 -18.55
CA GLY A 695 9.62 -12.53 -17.30
C GLY A 695 10.95 -12.71 -16.54
N PHE A 696 10.85 -12.85 -15.23
CA PHE A 696 12.01 -13.08 -14.36
C PHE A 696 11.64 -13.96 -13.17
N ALA A 697 12.67 -14.49 -12.50
CA ALA A 697 12.51 -15.20 -11.25
C ALA A 697 13.65 -14.87 -10.28
N THR A 698 13.31 -14.75 -9.00
CA THR A 698 14.26 -14.54 -7.90
C THR A 698 14.06 -15.59 -6.82
N MET A 699 15.11 -15.89 -6.07
CA MET A 699 15.05 -16.79 -4.92
C MET A 699 15.65 -16.09 -3.70
N ASP A 700 15.06 -16.30 -2.54
CA ASP A 700 15.52 -15.76 -1.27
C ASP A 700 15.75 -16.88 -0.26
N VAL A 701 16.67 -16.65 0.66
CA VAL A 701 16.93 -17.50 1.83
C VAL A 701 16.84 -16.65 3.08
N ILE A 702 15.98 -17.05 4.01
CA ILE A 702 15.74 -16.34 5.28
C ILE A 702 15.97 -17.34 6.42
N ALA A 703 16.81 -16.98 7.38
CA ALA A 703 17.09 -17.75 8.56
C ALA A 703 16.86 -16.92 9.82
N ASN A 704 16.28 -17.53 10.85
CA ASN A 704 16.16 -16.93 12.17
C ASN A 704 16.73 -17.92 13.20
N ALA A 705 17.50 -17.40 14.14
CA ALA A 705 18.11 -18.20 15.20
C ALA A 705 18.12 -17.43 16.53
N LYS A 706 17.72 -18.09 17.61
CA LYS A 706 17.87 -17.54 18.96
C LYS A 706 19.36 -17.40 19.30
N ALA A 707 19.76 -16.23 19.75
CA ALA A 707 21.13 -15.92 20.14
C ALA A 707 21.12 -15.13 21.46
N GLY A 708 21.49 -15.80 22.55
CA GLY A 708 21.37 -15.24 23.90
C GLY A 708 19.89 -14.93 24.23
N PRO A 709 19.56 -13.74 24.74
CA PRO A 709 18.18 -13.36 25.07
C PRO A 709 17.33 -12.97 23.86
N GLY A 710 17.93 -12.76 22.69
CA GLY A 710 17.24 -12.28 21.49
C GLY A 710 17.30 -13.25 20.31
N THR A 711 16.85 -12.78 19.16
CA THR A 711 16.81 -13.52 17.89
C THR A 711 17.65 -12.79 16.84
N VAL A 712 18.56 -13.51 16.20
CA VAL A 712 19.27 -13.07 15.00
C VAL A 712 18.42 -13.45 13.79
N GLY A 713 18.11 -12.49 12.93
CA GLY A 713 17.56 -12.68 11.61
C GLY A 713 18.64 -12.48 10.54
N PHE A 714 18.70 -13.37 9.56
CA PHE A 714 19.60 -13.29 8.42
C PHE A 714 18.81 -13.54 7.13
N GLY A 715 19.04 -12.73 6.12
CA GLY A 715 18.40 -12.87 4.81
C GLY A 715 19.37 -12.68 3.66
N VAL A 716 19.20 -13.46 2.62
CA VAL A 716 19.81 -13.22 1.31
C VAL A 716 18.68 -13.16 0.29
N TYR A 717 18.50 -12.01 -0.31
CA TYR A 717 17.52 -11.80 -1.36
C TYR A 717 18.16 -11.88 -2.72
N ASN A 718 17.36 -12.34 -3.71
CA ASN A 718 17.85 -12.57 -5.07
C ASN A 718 19.15 -13.39 -5.06
N VAL A 719 19.15 -14.54 -4.39
CA VAL A 719 20.34 -15.42 -4.22
C VAL A 719 20.99 -15.76 -5.57
N TRP A 720 20.16 -15.90 -6.61
CA TRP A 720 20.66 -16.17 -7.96
C TRP A 720 21.34 -14.98 -8.62
N ASN A 721 21.25 -13.82 -8.00
CA ASN A 721 21.70 -12.53 -8.55
C ASN A 721 21.14 -12.31 -9.96
N THR A 722 19.84 -12.61 -10.13
CA THR A 722 19.13 -12.44 -11.39
C THR A 722 19.21 -10.98 -11.80
N ASP A 723 19.67 -10.74 -13.02
CA ASP A 723 19.60 -9.44 -13.67
C ASP A 723 18.20 -9.26 -14.26
N TYR A 724 17.44 -8.27 -13.76
CA TYR A 724 16.07 -8.04 -14.22
C TYR A 724 15.65 -6.58 -13.99
N LYS A 725 14.59 -6.20 -14.70
CA LYS A 725 13.83 -4.99 -14.45
C LYS A 725 12.47 -5.37 -13.86
N SER A 726 11.98 -4.66 -12.86
CA SER A 726 10.66 -4.91 -12.29
C SER A 726 9.55 -4.73 -13.35
N VAL A 727 8.35 -5.26 -13.10
CA VAL A 727 7.19 -5.03 -13.99
C VAL A 727 6.93 -3.54 -14.17
N TYR A 728 7.02 -2.76 -13.07
CA TYR A 728 6.93 -1.31 -13.10
C TYR A 728 7.97 -0.70 -14.03
N SER A 729 9.25 -0.98 -13.79
CA SER A 729 10.38 -0.40 -14.52
C SER A 729 10.30 -0.66 -16.03
N GLN A 730 9.89 -1.87 -16.45
CA GLN A 730 9.66 -2.20 -17.84
C GLN A 730 8.45 -1.49 -18.44
N SER A 731 7.37 -1.32 -17.65
CA SER A 731 6.11 -0.72 -18.14
C SER A 731 6.19 0.79 -18.29
N VAL A 732 6.90 1.46 -17.38
CA VAL A 732 6.93 2.94 -17.34
C VAL A 732 7.78 3.56 -18.43
N GLU A 733 8.63 2.80 -19.11
CA GLU A 733 9.38 3.27 -20.27
C GLU A 733 8.47 3.91 -21.33
N SER A 734 7.32 3.28 -21.61
CA SER A 734 6.34 3.83 -22.55
C SER A 734 5.62 5.09 -22.03
N VAL A 735 5.64 5.35 -20.71
CA VAL A 735 4.96 6.47 -20.05
C VAL A 735 5.91 7.60 -19.70
N TYR A 736 7.06 7.31 -19.11
CA TYR A 736 8.01 8.32 -18.62
C TYR A 736 9.31 8.38 -19.42
N GLY A 737 9.48 7.51 -20.42
CA GLY A 737 10.68 7.44 -21.27
C GLY A 737 11.71 6.43 -20.76
N ALA A 738 12.70 6.15 -21.62
CA ALA A 738 13.74 5.14 -21.38
C ALA A 738 14.55 5.40 -20.10
N ILE A 739 14.71 6.66 -19.69
CA ILE A 739 15.43 7.05 -18.45
C ILE A 739 14.80 6.49 -17.17
N SER A 740 13.53 6.09 -17.20
CA SER A 740 12.84 5.48 -16.06
C SER A 740 12.87 3.93 -16.07
N SER A 741 13.50 3.31 -17.07
CA SER A 741 13.56 1.85 -17.24
C SER A 741 14.76 1.24 -16.51
N LEU A 742 14.83 1.45 -15.20
CA LEU A 742 15.98 1.10 -14.35
C LEU A 742 16.05 -0.40 -14.03
N ALA A 743 17.26 -0.89 -13.75
CA ALA A 743 17.49 -2.22 -13.20
C ALA A 743 16.81 -2.37 -11.81
N ALA A 744 16.41 -3.59 -11.47
CA ALA A 744 16.03 -3.93 -10.11
C ALA A 744 17.27 -4.28 -9.27
N GLN A 745 17.10 -4.34 -7.95
CA GLN A 745 18.20 -4.69 -7.05
C GLN A 745 18.70 -6.10 -7.32
N GLY A 746 20.01 -6.25 -7.38
CA GLY A 746 20.72 -7.51 -7.41
C GLY A 746 20.62 -8.24 -6.07
N ARG A 747 21.61 -9.08 -5.77
CA ARG A 747 21.66 -9.79 -4.49
C ARG A 747 21.83 -8.82 -3.34
N THR A 748 21.02 -9.02 -2.29
CA THR A 748 21.03 -8.18 -1.08
C THR A 748 21.14 -9.05 0.17
N TYR A 749 21.92 -8.63 1.13
CA TYR A 749 22.12 -9.29 2.41
C TYR A 749 21.49 -8.46 3.53
N GLY A 750 20.78 -9.12 4.45
CA GLY A 750 20.22 -8.50 5.64
C GLY A 750 20.64 -9.26 6.91
N LEU A 751 20.94 -8.53 7.95
CA LEU A 751 21.23 -9.06 9.28
C LEU A 751 20.51 -8.19 10.31
N SER A 752 19.82 -8.82 11.25
CA SER A 752 19.18 -8.10 12.36
C SER A 752 19.34 -8.85 13.68
N TYR A 753 19.18 -8.10 14.77
CA TYR A 753 19.06 -8.64 16.12
C TYR A 753 17.85 -8.02 16.79
N THR A 754 16.91 -8.87 17.22
CA THR A 754 15.68 -8.48 17.91
C THR A 754 15.68 -9.01 19.33
N LEU A 755 15.40 -8.15 20.29
CA LEU A 755 15.28 -8.47 21.71
C LEU A 755 13.88 -8.10 22.18
N LYS A 756 13.16 -9.08 22.79
CA LYS A 756 11.86 -8.87 23.46
C LYS A 756 12.03 -9.15 24.95
N TYR A 757 11.64 -8.20 25.83
CA TYR A 757 11.88 -8.26 27.27
C TYR A 757 10.86 -7.47 28.09
#